data_40a6f24267c110bce9ee44a9148b9d3d
#
_entry.id   40a6f24267c110bce9ee44a9148b9d3d
#
_cell.length_a   1.000
_cell.length_b   1.000
_cell.length_c   1.000
_cell.angle_alpha   90.00
_cell.angle_beta   90.00
_cell.angle_gamma   90.00
#
_symmetry.space_group_name_H-M   'P 1'
#
loop_
_entity.id
_entity.type
_entity.pdbx_description
1 polymer ?
#
loop_
_entity_poly.entity_id
_entity_poly.type
_entity_poly.pdbx_seq_one_letter_code
_entity_poly.pdbx_strand_id
1 'polypeptide(L)'
;MPKLRDLPLHVHLWMLFGSLVLVVGALTCAINFVMTKQALETATADATRRISRHTLDEVEELMNPAQMAVKLISHSSLADARSLDQRLQRLALIRDALETSPILQSLYLGYADGSFFYMRLLRTDAERRLFRAPQPAAYVVRSVDAAATGTKEPTGRLIFLDASLAVVGQADDADFASKFDPRQRPWYVRAMAAGGLIRTDPYMFFADQDAGATLAVPAQGRQAVVGGDFRLDSLGQMLAREETTPGSVLALLDAGGKVLAVDRKPPESDAAPDAIQLDVPASAARYRIPILTHVAAGIARLGAKASAAATESVDGRTWYTQIDRVTPSDGDPLFLVSAIPQAELLKDARHRALVSLAATALVILLSMPLIWLAARRISHPLQKLAEGVEAIRRFDFFDPVAARSRIKEVNALAAATESMRQTIQRFLAIATAISAESRLETLLPLLLRKTLDAAGGRAGVLYLADDDALNTGAALDRAGEDASARVPPTTIEQAPPLVHSAAVSLAPQAGAMPIDALRAAGLEGLVCGDASHAVAIPLVTRQQELQGVILLLRDTPMEAAQLAFVRTLSGLCAGAIEVRALTEAQRVLFDAFIKLLAGAIDAKSPHTGGHCERVPHLAKMLAAAACDATEGPYKSFQMTDTQKEALHVAAWLHDCGKVTTPEYIIDKATKLETLHDRIHEIRMRFEVLKRDAQIDYLRAIAAGEDEHAARARCDQTCQALDDDFAFVATCNQGAEFMDAAHKDRLLQVASRTWQRTLDDRLGISREELSRKARVPAQPLPAWEPLLADKDEHIIERTAHDTIPADNPWGFKLDTPRHLYNRGELHNLMVRRGTLSTEERFKIEDHIVQTQIMLSLLPFPKALRQVPEIAGSHHEKMDGTGYPRRLHREQMSPLARMMAIADVFEALTAADRPYKPAKTLSESVRIMAMARDQHHIDPELFELFLTSGVYLRYAQRFMRPEQIDHVDITQYLRADAHSNIA
;
A
#
# COMPACT_ATOMS: atom_id res chain seq x y z
N MET A 1 31.37 66.10 -4.53
CA MET A 1 31.42 64.87 -3.75
C MET A 1 32.84 64.31 -3.84
N PRO A 2 33.61 64.25 -2.75
CA PRO A 2 34.97 63.72 -2.81
C PRO A 2 34.89 62.23 -3.03
N LYS A 3 35.77 61.69 -3.86
CA LYS A 3 35.85 60.27 -4.26
C LYS A 3 36.08 59.42 -3.01
N LEU A 4 35.12 58.53 -2.71
CA LEU A 4 35.15 57.53 -1.62
C LEU A 4 36.32 56.56 -1.69
N ARG A 5 37.34 56.80 -2.55
CA ARG A 5 38.42 55.86 -2.84
C ARG A 5 39.73 56.05 -1.97
N ASP A 6 39.83 57.09 -1.18
CA ASP A 6 41.10 57.39 -0.48
C ASP A 6 40.99 57.59 1.04
N LEU A 7 39.94 57.00 1.66
CA LEU A 7 39.84 57.01 3.14
C LEU A 7 40.61 55.82 3.75
N PRO A 8 41.33 56.06 4.88
CA PRO A 8 42.08 54.97 5.54
C PRO A 8 41.19 53.78 5.89
N LEU A 9 41.73 52.56 5.81
CA LEU A 9 41.02 51.29 5.97
C LEU A 9 40.16 51.25 7.24
N HIS A 10 40.59 51.90 8.35
CA HIS A 10 39.79 51.98 9.59
C HIS A 10 38.52 52.81 9.43
N VAL A 11 38.54 53.87 8.54
CA VAL A 11 37.36 54.69 8.26
C VAL A 11 36.44 53.95 7.27
N HIS A 12 37.04 53.29 6.29
CA HIS A 12 36.32 52.42 5.39
C HIS A 12 35.69 51.25 6.10
N LEU A 13 36.41 50.60 6.98
CA LEU A 13 35.90 49.54 7.83
C LEU A 13 34.76 50.04 8.73
N TRP A 14 34.93 51.25 9.32
CA TRP A 14 33.86 51.80 10.16
C TRP A 14 32.62 52.16 9.37
N MET A 15 32.73 52.78 8.17
CA MET A 15 31.61 53.07 7.32
C MET A 15 31.02 51.80 6.68
N LEU A 16 31.87 50.87 6.27
CA LEU A 16 31.41 49.61 5.66
C LEU A 16 30.74 48.70 6.68
N PHE A 17 31.35 48.54 7.87
CA PHE A 17 30.72 47.72 8.91
C PHE A 17 29.50 48.40 9.55
N GLY A 18 29.53 49.74 9.68
CA GLY A 18 28.36 50.47 10.16
C GLY A 18 27.18 50.44 9.17
N SER A 19 27.46 50.61 7.88
CA SER A 19 26.43 50.47 6.85
C SER A 19 26.00 49.00 6.64
N LEU A 20 26.95 48.05 6.72
CA LEU A 20 26.64 46.65 6.59
C LEU A 20 25.80 46.14 7.77
N VAL A 21 26.09 46.55 8.98
CA VAL A 21 25.29 46.23 10.18
C VAL A 21 23.87 46.83 10.03
N LEU A 22 23.74 48.06 9.45
CA LEU A 22 22.45 48.66 9.18
C LEU A 22 21.66 47.88 8.07
N VAL A 23 22.33 47.54 6.97
CA VAL A 23 21.69 46.80 5.88
C VAL A 23 21.38 45.36 6.26
N VAL A 24 22.30 44.65 6.92
CA VAL A 24 22.07 43.29 7.38
C VAL A 24 20.97 43.27 8.43
N GLY A 25 20.95 44.22 9.37
CA GLY A 25 19.87 44.35 10.34
C GLY A 25 18.52 44.57 9.70
N ALA A 26 18.46 45.46 8.68
CA ALA A 26 17.23 45.72 7.93
C ALA A 26 16.80 44.51 7.07
N LEU A 27 17.76 43.86 6.41
CA LEU A 27 17.50 42.68 5.56
C LEU A 27 17.09 41.46 6.41
N THR A 28 17.76 41.23 7.53
CA THR A 28 17.43 40.14 8.46
C THR A 28 16.03 40.36 9.03
N CYS A 29 15.68 41.60 9.35
CA CYS A 29 14.33 41.94 9.84
C CYS A 29 13.28 41.70 8.76
N ALA A 30 13.56 42.10 7.48
CA ALA A 30 12.67 41.89 6.36
C ALA A 30 12.52 40.41 5.98
N ILE A 31 13.62 39.66 5.94
CA ILE A 31 13.62 38.22 5.64
C ILE A 31 12.88 37.47 6.75
N ASN A 32 13.18 37.79 8.02
CA ASN A 32 12.52 37.14 9.16
C ASN A 32 11.01 37.40 9.17
N PHE A 33 10.60 38.59 8.76
CA PHE A 33 9.16 38.92 8.64
C PHE A 33 8.50 38.12 7.51
N VAL A 34 9.15 38.07 6.32
CA VAL A 34 8.60 37.34 5.15
C VAL A 34 8.58 35.83 5.41
N MET A 35 9.68 35.26 5.93
CA MET A 35 9.76 33.85 6.23
C MET A 35 8.79 33.42 7.35
N THR A 36 8.65 34.27 8.40
CA THR A 36 7.70 33.97 9.49
C THR A 36 6.26 34.00 8.97
N LYS A 37 5.94 34.94 8.06
CA LYS A 37 4.62 35.02 7.43
C LYS A 37 4.35 33.79 6.56
N GLN A 38 5.27 33.43 5.68
CA GLN A 38 5.11 32.25 4.79
C GLN A 38 5.05 30.94 5.58
N ALA A 39 5.94 30.78 6.56
CA ALA A 39 5.95 29.59 7.39
C ALA A 39 4.64 29.44 8.17
N LEU A 40 4.08 30.54 8.64
CA LEU A 40 2.81 30.56 9.37
C LEU A 40 1.62 30.24 8.45
N GLU A 41 1.59 30.82 7.24
CA GLU A 41 0.55 30.53 6.24
C GLU A 41 0.56 29.06 5.82
N THR A 42 1.77 28.48 5.59
CA THR A 42 1.92 27.07 5.23
C THR A 42 1.54 26.16 6.41
N ALA A 43 2.04 26.46 7.61
CA ALA A 43 1.73 25.68 8.81
C ALA A 43 0.23 25.70 9.14
N THR A 44 -0.42 26.83 8.86
CA THR A 44 -1.86 26.96 9.06
C THR A 44 -2.66 26.14 8.07
N ALA A 45 -2.31 26.20 6.78
CA ALA A 45 -2.97 25.41 5.76
C ALA A 45 -2.83 23.90 6.04
N ASP A 46 -1.65 23.48 6.51
CA ASP A 46 -1.40 22.08 6.85
C ASP A 46 -2.08 21.66 8.15
N ALA A 47 -2.17 22.57 9.13
CA ALA A 47 -2.90 22.32 10.36
C ALA A 47 -4.40 22.21 10.07
N THR A 48 -4.97 23.15 9.31
CA THR A 48 -6.38 23.14 8.93
C THR A 48 -6.74 21.87 8.15
N ARG A 49 -5.89 21.43 7.21
CA ARG A 49 -6.10 20.14 6.50
C ARG A 49 -6.04 18.93 7.42
N ARG A 50 -5.13 18.91 8.39
CA ARG A 50 -5.04 17.79 9.33
C ARG A 50 -6.25 17.71 10.22
N ILE A 51 -6.70 18.85 10.71
CA ILE A 51 -7.91 18.95 11.54
C ILE A 51 -9.11 18.51 10.73
N SER A 52 -9.29 19.04 9.52
CA SER A 52 -10.39 18.66 8.66
C SER A 52 -10.40 17.14 8.38
N ARG A 53 -9.24 16.53 8.10
CA ARG A 53 -9.15 15.07 7.92
C ARG A 53 -9.46 14.31 9.20
N HIS A 54 -8.89 14.73 10.31
CA HIS A 54 -9.15 14.09 11.60
C HIS A 54 -10.65 14.15 11.96
N THR A 55 -11.27 15.32 11.79
CA THR A 55 -12.71 15.47 12.00
C THR A 55 -13.54 14.62 11.04
N LEU A 56 -13.07 14.45 9.78
CA LEU A 56 -13.72 13.58 8.81
C LEU A 56 -13.65 12.10 9.23
N ASP A 57 -12.46 11.65 9.64
CA ASP A 57 -12.24 10.30 10.13
C ASP A 57 -13.12 10.01 11.36
N GLU A 58 -13.25 10.96 12.28
CA GLU A 58 -14.13 10.84 13.44
C GLU A 58 -15.63 10.79 13.06
N VAL A 59 -16.05 11.59 12.07
CA VAL A 59 -17.43 11.51 11.56
C VAL A 59 -17.70 10.14 10.96
N GLU A 60 -16.76 9.60 10.18
CA GLU A 60 -16.90 8.27 9.61
C GLU A 60 -16.86 7.17 10.67
N GLU A 61 -16.00 7.29 11.67
CA GLU A 61 -15.88 6.34 12.79
C GLU A 61 -17.18 6.30 13.62
N LEU A 62 -17.86 7.43 13.78
CA LEU A 62 -19.15 7.53 14.44
C LEU A 62 -20.29 6.98 13.60
N MET A 63 -20.28 7.22 12.28
CA MET A 63 -21.37 6.83 11.39
C MET A 63 -21.32 5.37 10.96
N ASN A 64 -20.11 4.80 10.76
CA ASN A 64 -19.95 3.45 10.24
C ASN A 64 -20.57 2.36 11.14
N PRO A 65 -20.40 2.37 12.48
CA PRO A 65 -21.07 1.40 13.35
C PRO A 65 -22.60 1.49 13.26
N ALA A 66 -23.13 2.71 13.15
CA ALA A 66 -24.58 2.93 13.03
C ALA A 66 -25.14 2.34 11.73
N GLN A 67 -24.45 2.55 10.61
CA GLN A 67 -24.83 1.99 9.33
C GLN A 67 -24.76 0.46 9.31
N MET A 68 -23.67 -0.08 9.92
CA MET A 68 -23.52 -1.54 10.08
C MET A 68 -24.62 -2.13 10.94
N ALA A 69 -24.97 -1.49 12.08
CA ALA A 69 -26.02 -1.94 12.98
C ALA A 69 -27.35 -2.05 12.24
N VAL A 70 -27.76 -1.01 11.51
CA VAL A 70 -29.01 -1.02 10.74
C VAL A 70 -28.99 -2.08 9.64
N LYS A 71 -27.87 -2.23 8.92
CA LYS A 71 -27.70 -3.28 7.90
C LYS A 71 -27.76 -4.69 8.49
N LEU A 72 -27.06 -4.95 9.59
CA LEU A 72 -27.05 -6.27 10.22
C LEU A 72 -28.45 -6.67 10.69
N ILE A 73 -29.19 -5.74 11.27
CA ILE A 73 -30.57 -6.00 11.70
C ILE A 73 -31.48 -6.28 10.51
N SER A 74 -31.27 -5.62 9.38
CA SER A 74 -32.08 -5.85 8.17
C SER A 74 -31.88 -7.24 7.56
N HIS A 75 -30.77 -7.93 7.88
CA HIS A 75 -30.49 -9.29 7.46
C HIS A 75 -30.81 -10.33 8.54
N SER A 76 -31.27 -9.88 9.69
CA SER A 76 -31.60 -10.77 10.81
C SER A 76 -33.02 -11.32 10.69
N SER A 77 -33.29 -12.45 11.35
CA SER A 77 -34.63 -13.02 11.47
C SER A 77 -35.63 -12.13 12.20
N LEU A 78 -35.22 -11.01 12.77
CA LEU A 78 -36.11 -10.01 13.33
C LEU A 78 -36.95 -9.29 12.27
N ALA A 79 -36.39 -9.14 11.07
CA ALA A 79 -37.07 -8.54 9.93
C ALA A 79 -38.26 -9.37 9.42
N ASP A 80 -38.26 -10.69 9.69
CA ASP A 80 -39.30 -11.62 9.30
C ASP A 80 -40.27 -11.96 10.46
N ALA A 81 -40.08 -11.37 11.64
CA ALA A 81 -40.83 -11.65 12.84
C ALA A 81 -42.29 -11.19 12.75
N ARG A 82 -43.23 -12.13 12.86
CA ARG A 82 -44.69 -11.86 12.70
C ARG A 82 -45.44 -11.68 14.02
N SER A 83 -44.81 -11.96 15.18
CA SER A 83 -45.45 -11.79 16.48
C SER A 83 -44.54 -11.03 17.44
N LEU A 84 -45.13 -10.43 18.46
CA LEU A 84 -44.37 -9.71 19.50
C LEU A 84 -43.40 -10.68 20.20
N ASP A 85 -43.79 -11.90 20.50
CA ASP A 85 -42.90 -12.88 21.16
C ASP A 85 -41.64 -13.20 20.35
N GLN A 86 -41.78 -13.32 19.02
CA GLN A 86 -40.66 -13.53 18.12
C GLN A 86 -39.72 -12.33 18.08
N ARG A 87 -40.26 -11.09 18.16
CA ARG A 87 -39.49 -9.86 18.22
C ARG A 87 -38.74 -9.72 19.56
N LEU A 88 -39.41 -10.07 20.68
CA LEU A 88 -38.82 -9.99 22.01
C LEU A 88 -37.67 -11.00 22.22
N GLN A 89 -37.73 -12.16 21.60
CA GLN A 89 -36.64 -13.15 21.62
C GLN A 89 -35.34 -12.65 20.99
N ARG A 90 -35.38 -11.55 20.22
CA ARG A 90 -34.24 -10.98 19.49
C ARG A 90 -33.77 -9.63 20.04
N LEU A 91 -34.26 -9.23 21.21
CA LEU A 91 -33.89 -7.95 21.83
C LEU A 91 -32.38 -7.78 22.05
N ALA A 92 -31.67 -8.88 22.38
CA ALA A 92 -30.23 -8.83 22.57
C ALA A 92 -29.50 -8.29 21.34
N LEU A 93 -29.94 -8.63 20.13
CA LEU A 93 -29.35 -8.13 18.91
C LEU A 93 -29.50 -6.60 18.76
N ILE A 94 -30.68 -6.06 19.10
CA ILE A 94 -30.91 -4.61 19.04
C ILE A 94 -30.15 -3.91 20.16
N ARG A 95 -30.11 -4.48 21.36
CA ARG A 95 -29.32 -3.95 22.48
C ARG A 95 -27.85 -3.81 22.07
N ASP A 96 -27.24 -4.92 21.61
CA ASP A 96 -25.83 -4.96 21.25
C ASP A 96 -25.52 -3.95 20.13
N ALA A 97 -26.45 -3.78 19.19
CA ALA A 97 -26.37 -2.78 18.14
C ALA A 97 -26.44 -1.33 18.65
N LEU A 98 -27.32 -1.04 19.62
CA LEU A 98 -27.46 0.27 20.24
C LEU A 98 -26.28 0.60 21.18
N GLU A 99 -25.73 -0.38 21.86
CA GLU A 99 -24.56 -0.21 22.75
C GLU A 99 -23.28 -0.01 21.94
N THR A 100 -23.13 -0.73 20.83
CA THR A 100 -21.94 -0.64 19.95
C THR A 100 -21.93 0.66 19.13
N SER A 101 -23.09 1.28 18.94
CA SER A 101 -23.22 2.51 18.16
C SER A 101 -23.70 3.68 19.00
N PRO A 102 -22.79 4.48 19.61
CA PRO A 102 -23.16 5.56 20.53
C PRO A 102 -24.04 6.65 19.93
N ILE A 103 -23.97 6.85 18.61
CA ILE A 103 -24.78 7.86 17.91
C ILE A 103 -26.24 7.43 17.78
N LEU A 104 -26.53 6.14 17.72
CA LEU A 104 -27.90 5.63 17.62
C LEU A 104 -28.61 5.77 18.96
N GLN A 105 -29.81 6.31 18.94
CA GLN A 105 -30.70 6.43 20.09
C GLN A 105 -31.72 5.33 20.12
N SER A 106 -32.23 4.99 18.96
CA SER A 106 -33.26 3.98 18.79
C SER A 106 -33.01 3.17 17.53
N LEU A 107 -33.44 1.92 17.58
CA LEU A 107 -33.52 1.04 16.43
C LEU A 107 -34.93 0.46 16.36
N TYR A 108 -35.45 0.38 15.13
CA TYR A 108 -36.82 -0.08 14.96
C TYR A 108 -37.04 -0.71 13.58
N LEU A 109 -38.13 -1.43 13.51
CA LEU A 109 -38.59 -2.07 12.27
C LEU A 109 -40.04 -1.68 12.02
N GLY A 110 -40.29 -1.21 10.81
CA GLY A 110 -41.64 -1.06 10.28
C GLY A 110 -41.91 -2.19 9.28
N TYR A 111 -42.93 -2.96 9.53
CA TYR A 111 -43.27 -4.12 8.72
C TYR A 111 -44.27 -3.75 7.62
N ALA A 112 -44.30 -4.53 6.54
CA ALA A 112 -45.16 -4.29 5.39
C ALA A 112 -46.65 -4.44 5.74
N ASP A 113 -47.00 -5.18 6.79
CA ASP A 113 -48.33 -5.31 7.33
C ASP A 113 -48.82 -4.08 8.14
N GLY A 114 -47.90 -3.15 8.43
CA GLY A 114 -48.16 -1.96 9.25
C GLY A 114 -47.76 -2.13 10.72
N SER A 115 -47.29 -3.32 11.12
CA SER A 115 -46.72 -3.52 12.47
C SER A 115 -45.43 -2.71 12.63
N PHE A 116 -45.13 -2.35 13.88
CA PHE A 116 -43.93 -1.57 14.20
C PHE A 116 -43.30 -2.12 15.48
N PHE A 117 -41.99 -2.20 15.48
CA PHE A 117 -41.22 -2.62 16.64
C PHE A 117 -40.04 -1.68 16.85
N TYR A 118 -39.97 -1.06 17.99
CA TYR A 118 -39.04 0.02 18.32
C TYR A 118 -38.36 -0.29 19.64
N MET A 119 -37.08 -0.10 19.73
CA MET A 119 -36.29 -0.15 20.96
C MET A 119 -35.39 1.07 21.07
N ARG A 120 -35.36 1.67 22.22
CA ARG A 120 -34.51 2.82 22.54
C ARG A 120 -33.78 2.59 23.86
N LEU A 121 -32.52 3.00 23.90
CA LEU A 121 -31.69 3.04 25.10
C LEU A 121 -31.96 4.34 25.85
N LEU A 122 -32.25 4.22 27.13
CA LEU A 122 -32.52 5.34 28.02
C LEU A 122 -31.27 5.79 28.76
N ARG A 123 -30.51 6.70 28.14
CA ARG A 123 -29.18 7.15 28.63
C ARG A 123 -29.29 8.20 29.74
N THR A 124 -30.36 9.02 29.76
CA THR A 124 -30.51 10.13 30.67
C THR A 124 -31.79 10.04 31.49
N ASP A 125 -31.80 10.74 32.64
CA ASP A 125 -33.03 10.84 33.45
C ASP A 125 -34.12 11.66 32.77
N ALA A 126 -33.77 12.53 31.84
CA ALA A 126 -34.75 13.26 31.03
C ALA A 126 -35.49 12.31 30.09
N GLU A 127 -34.77 11.39 29.45
CA GLU A 127 -35.37 10.36 28.59
C GLU A 127 -36.25 9.39 29.37
N ARG A 128 -35.83 8.98 30.58
CA ARG A 128 -36.67 8.16 31.46
C ARG A 128 -37.98 8.86 31.83
N ARG A 129 -37.93 10.17 32.15
CA ARG A 129 -39.13 10.98 32.43
C ARG A 129 -40.04 11.09 31.21
N LEU A 130 -39.48 11.27 30.02
CA LEU A 130 -40.23 11.37 28.77
C LEU A 130 -41.11 10.16 28.54
N PHE A 131 -40.55 8.97 28.73
CA PHE A 131 -41.27 7.71 28.53
C PHE A 131 -41.99 7.23 29.80
N ARG A 132 -41.94 7.99 30.92
CA ARG A 132 -42.46 7.57 32.25
C ARG A 132 -41.92 6.21 32.68
N ALA A 133 -40.67 5.94 32.34
CA ALA A 133 -40.03 4.64 32.55
C ALA A 133 -39.77 4.40 34.05
N PRO A 134 -40.18 3.23 34.62
CA PRO A 134 -39.86 2.87 35.99
C PRO A 134 -38.37 2.65 36.18
N GLN A 135 -37.84 2.89 37.38
CA GLN A 135 -36.49 2.39 37.75
C GLN A 135 -36.54 0.88 37.99
N PRO A 136 -35.55 0.11 37.48
CA PRO A 136 -34.29 0.47 36.86
C PRO A 136 -34.29 0.33 35.31
N ALA A 137 -35.31 0.75 34.63
CA ALA A 137 -35.39 0.62 33.16
C ALA A 137 -34.17 1.26 32.45
N ALA A 138 -33.51 0.43 31.65
CA ALA A 138 -32.41 0.84 30.76
C ALA A 138 -32.88 1.00 29.31
N TYR A 139 -33.92 0.29 28.93
CA TYR A 139 -34.47 0.33 27.57
C TYR A 139 -36.00 0.48 27.62
N VAL A 140 -36.52 1.09 26.59
CA VAL A 140 -37.94 1.10 26.28
C VAL A 140 -38.16 0.41 24.93
N VAL A 141 -39.09 -0.50 24.91
CA VAL A 141 -39.55 -1.21 23.70
C VAL A 141 -41.02 -0.81 23.45
N ARG A 142 -41.31 -0.40 22.24
CA ARG A 142 -42.66 -0.10 21.76
C ARG A 142 -43.01 -1.06 20.64
N SER A 143 -44.08 -1.79 20.76
CA SER A 143 -44.60 -2.67 19.71
C SER A 143 -46.01 -2.20 19.32
N VAL A 144 -46.20 -2.05 18.01
CA VAL A 144 -47.52 -1.87 17.41
C VAL A 144 -47.76 -3.11 16.54
N ASP A 145 -48.77 -3.84 16.84
CA ASP A 145 -49.21 -4.97 16.02
C ASP A 145 -50.38 -4.53 15.16
N ALA A 146 -50.27 -4.80 13.85
CA ALA A 146 -51.31 -4.48 12.87
C ALA A 146 -52.63 -5.17 13.24
N ALA A 147 -53.74 -4.54 12.89
CA ALA A 147 -55.08 -5.05 13.23
C ALA A 147 -55.23 -6.49 12.69
N ALA A 148 -55.50 -7.42 13.61
CA ALA A 148 -55.80 -8.83 13.22
C ALA A 148 -57.11 -8.90 12.44
N THR A 149 -57.20 -9.91 11.56
CA THR A 149 -58.43 -10.16 10.78
C THR A 149 -59.65 -10.26 11.70
N GLY A 150 -60.44 -9.18 11.85
CA GLY A 150 -61.62 -9.13 12.72
C GLY A 150 -61.62 -8.05 13.80
N THR A 151 -60.46 -7.36 14.08
CA THR A 151 -60.36 -6.20 14.94
C THR A 151 -60.05 -4.96 14.10
N LYS A 152 -60.80 -3.83 14.36
CA LYS A 152 -60.66 -2.59 13.57
C LYS A 152 -59.49 -1.68 13.96
N GLU A 153 -58.79 -1.96 15.06
CA GLU A 153 -57.75 -1.07 15.57
C GLU A 153 -56.40 -1.83 15.84
N PRO A 154 -55.24 -1.22 15.53
CA PRO A 154 -53.96 -1.77 15.89
C PRO A 154 -53.76 -1.74 17.42
N THR A 155 -53.04 -2.75 17.94
CA THR A 155 -52.73 -2.80 19.37
C THR A 155 -51.30 -2.32 19.61
N GLY A 156 -51.12 -1.41 20.61
CA GLY A 156 -49.81 -0.91 21.01
C GLY A 156 -49.46 -1.33 22.43
N ARG A 157 -48.17 -1.68 22.60
CA ARG A 157 -47.58 -1.97 23.91
C ARG A 157 -46.27 -1.26 24.12
N LEU A 158 -46.10 -0.75 25.29
CA LEU A 158 -44.87 -0.14 25.79
C LEU A 158 -44.31 -1.03 26.88
N ILE A 159 -43.08 -1.55 26.68
CA ILE A 159 -42.40 -2.46 27.56
C ILE A 159 -41.11 -1.85 28.04
N PHE A 160 -40.87 -1.82 29.33
CA PHE A 160 -39.65 -1.31 29.93
C PHE A 160 -38.75 -2.46 30.35
N LEU A 161 -37.49 -2.39 30.00
CA LEU A 161 -36.52 -3.44 30.28
C LEU A 161 -35.34 -2.89 31.06
N ASP A 162 -34.78 -3.68 31.94
CA ASP A 162 -33.52 -3.36 32.60
C ASP A 162 -32.32 -3.66 31.70
N ALA A 163 -31.10 -3.44 32.17
CA ALA A 163 -29.86 -3.70 31.42
C ALA A 163 -29.69 -5.19 31.03
N SER A 164 -30.33 -6.12 31.70
CA SER A 164 -30.32 -7.56 31.40
C SER A 164 -31.41 -7.96 30.39
N LEU A 165 -32.20 -6.99 29.93
CA LEU A 165 -33.40 -7.18 29.10
C LEU A 165 -34.58 -7.88 29.83
N ALA A 166 -34.57 -7.91 31.18
CA ALA A 166 -35.72 -8.36 31.93
C ALA A 166 -36.81 -7.27 31.98
N VAL A 167 -38.04 -7.68 31.86
CA VAL A 167 -39.19 -6.76 31.87
C VAL A 167 -39.41 -6.17 33.28
N VAL A 168 -39.26 -4.89 33.42
CA VAL A 168 -39.46 -4.14 34.67
C VAL A 168 -40.82 -3.41 34.74
N GLY A 169 -41.50 -3.31 33.60
CA GLY A 169 -42.82 -2.68 33.52
C GLY A 169 -43.45 -2.82 32.15
N GLN A 170 -44.77 -2.72 32.05
CA GLN A 170 -45.49 -2.71 30.79
C GLN A 170 -46.64 -1.70 30.90
N ALA A 171 -46.97 -1.06 29.77
CA ALA A 171 -48.10 -0.15 29.65
C ALA A 171 -48.78 -0.36 28.28
N ASP A 172 -50.07 -0.09 28.24
CA ASP A 172 -50.82 -0.05 26.98
C ASP A 172 -50.49 1.27 26.24
N ASP A 173 -50.30 1.18 24.92
CA ASP A 173 -49.90 2.32 24.08
C ASP A 173 -50.85 2.44 22.86
N ALA A 174 -52.14 2.23 23.11
CA ALA A 174 -53.19 2.27 22.09
C ALA A 174 -53.29 3.63 21.40
N ASP A 175 -53.04 4.75 22.10
CA ASP A 175 -53.10 6.11 21.52
C ASP A 175 -51.99 6.30 20.48
N PHE A 176 -50.77 5.82 20.74
CA PHE A 176 -49.69 5.82 19.75
C PHE A 176 -50.02 4.90 18.60
N ALA A 177 -50.46 3.68 18.86
CA ALA A 177 -50.76 2.68 17.84
C ALA A 177 -51.85 3.17 16.86
N SER A 178 -52.83 3.92 17.33
CA SER A 178 -53.89 4.44 16.45
C SER A 178 -53.47 5.60 15.54
N LYS A 179 -52.38 6.31 15.90
CA LYS A 179 -51.89 7.47 15.17
C LYS A 179 -50.62 7.21 14.33
N PHE A 180 -50.02 6.04 14.47
CA PHE A 180 -48.71 5.74 13.86
C PHE A 180 -48.81 4.58 12.87
N ASP A 181 -48.49 4.87 11.60
CA ASP A 181 -48.26 3.87 10.56
C ASP A 181 -46.81 4.02 10.04
N PRO A 182 -45.93 3.01 10.23
CA PRO A 182 -44.57 3.09 9.78
C PRO A 182 -44.45 3.30 8.25
N ARG A 183 -45.38 2.79 7.48
CA ARG A 183 -45.38 2.85 6.00
C ARG A 183 -45.60 4.26 5.45
N GLN A 184 -46.11 5.20 6.24
CA GLN A 184 -46.26 6.59 5.87
C GLN A 184 -45.09 7.47 6.30
N ARG A 185 -44.09 6.89 6.97
CA ARG A 185 -42.98 7.68 7.52
C ARG A 185 -41.89 7.90 6.46
N PRO A 186 -41.21 9.05 6.47
CA PRO A 186 -40.19 9.39 5.47
C PRO A 186 -39.11 8.32 5.33
N TRP A 187 -38.62 7.77 6.42
CA TRP A 187 -37.60 6.75 6.43
C TRP A 187 -38.06 5.45 5.76
N TYR A 188 -39.33 5.06 5.94
CA TYR A 188 -39.88 3.86 5.34
C TYR A 188 -40.08 4.03 3.82
N VAL A 189 -40.73 5.13 3.44
CA VAL A 189 -41.04 5.42 2.03
C VAL A 189 -39.76 5.57 1.22
N ARG A 190 -38.79 6.34 1.72
CA ARG A 190 -37.52 6.58 1.02
C ARG A 190 -36.67 5.31 0.93
N ALA A 191 -36.55 4.51 2.00
CA ALA A 191 -35.79 3.27 1.98
C ALA A 191 -36.38 2.26 1.01
N MET A 192 -37.70 2.11 0.99
CA MET A 192 -38.40 1.22 0.04
C MET A 192 -38.23 1.67 -1.41
N ALA A 193 -38.21 2.96 -1.67
CA ALA A 193 -37.98 3.53 -3.00
C ALA A 193 -36.53 3.35 -3.46
N ALA A 194 -35.56 3.60 -2.57
CA ALA A 194 -34.14 3.50 -2.88
C ALA A 194 -33.63 2.07 -2.98
N GLY A 195 -34.27 1.13 -2.29
CA GLY A 195 -33.89 -0.28 -2.29
C GLY A 195 -32.57 -0.60 -1.55
N GLY A 196 -32.00 0.37 -0.84
CA GLY A 196 -30.72 0.26 -0.12
C GLY A 196 -30.70 1.11 1.13
N LEU A 197 -29.51 1.22 1.75
CA LEU A 197 -29.34 2.09 2.89
C LEU A 197 -29.49 3.55 2.45
N ILE A 198 -30.34 4.30 3.19
CA ILE A 198 -30.54 5.73 2.99
C ILE A 198 -30.36 6.46 4.33
N ARG A 199 -30.05 7.76 4.23
CA ARG A 199 -30.24 8.70 5.32
C ARG A 199 -31.38 9.64 4.97
N THR A 200 -32.26 9.88 5.94
CA THR A 200 -33.32 10.89 5.74
C THR A 200 -32.75 12.30 5.91
N ASP A 201 -33.41 13.28 5.31
CA ASP A 201 -33.21 14.63 5.75
C ASP A 201 -33.61 14.74 7.24
N PRO A 202 -33.01 15.65 8.00
CA PRO A 202 -33.40 15.85 9.38
C PRO A 202 -34.87 16.18 9.49
N TYR A 203 -35.56 15.56 10.46
CA TYR A 203 -36.98 15.77 10.74
C TYR A 203 -37.27 15.56 12.23
N MET A 204 -38.45 15.96 12.66
CA MET A 204 -38.88 15.70 14.04
C MET A 204 -39.36 14.27 14.19
N PHE A 205 -38.76 13.52 15.11
CA PHE A 205 -39.18 12.17 15.41
C PHE A 205 -40.59 12.15 16.04
N PHE A 206 -41.41 11.24 15.62
CA PHE A 206 -42.78 11.13 16.08
C PHE A 206 -42.88 10.65 17.54
N ALA A 207 -41.91 9.82 17.96
CA ALA A 207 -41.93 9.16 19.24
C ALA A 207 -41.58 10.08 20.42
N ASP A 208 -40.70 11.05 20.22
CA ASP A 208 -40.11 11.89 21.28
C ASP A 208 -40.00 13.39 20.96
N GLN A 209 -40.44 13.80 19.77
CA GLN A 209 -40.39 15.19 19.31
C GLN A 209 -38.96 15.79 19.27
N ASP A 210 -37.92 14.92 19.22
CA ASP A 210 -36.54 15.34 19.03
C ASP A 210 -36.23 15.50 17.51
N ALA A 211 -35.28 16.41 17.21
CA ALA A 211 -34.83 16.65 15.87
C ALA A 211 -33.62 15.76 15.54
N GLY A 212 -33.72 14.99 14.49
CA GLY A 212 -32.66 14.10 14.10
C GLY A 212 -32.81 13.57 12.67
N ALA A 213 -31.96 12.65 12.29
CA ALA A 213 -32.05 11.93 11.03
C ALA A 213 -32.09 10.42 11.27
N THR A 214 -32.62 9.70 10.31
CA THR A 214 -32.75 8.25 10.36
C THR A 214 -31.89 7.60 9.28
N LEU A 215 -31.10 6.62 9.67
CA LEU A 215 -30.53 5.63 8.74
C LEU A 215 -31.57 4.54 8.53
N ALA A 216 -31.95 4.26 7.31
CA ALA A 216 -32.95 3.24 7.05
C ALA A 216 -32.56 2.34 5.86
N VAL A 217 -32.90 1.06 5.98
CA VAL A 217 -32.62 0.05 4.95
C VAL A 217 -33.78 -0.93 4.86
N PRO A 218 -34.26 -1.30 3.66
CA PRO A 218 -35.25 -2.35 3.52
C PRO A 218 -34.61 -3.71 3.81
N ALA A 219 -35.32 -4.54 4.56
CA ALA A 219 -34.91 -5.92 4.80
C ALA A 219 -34.97 -6.77 3.52
N GLN A 220 -34.24 -7.88 3.51
CA GLN A 220 -34.32 -8.85 2.41
C GLN A 220 -35.77 -9.34 2.26
N GLY A 221 -36.25 -9.33 1.00
CA GLY A 221 -37.66 -9.67 0.74
C GLY A 221 -38.63 -8.51 0.91
N ARG A 222 -38.17 -7.31 1.31
CA ARG A 222 -38.98 -6.09 1.48
C ARG A 222 -40.19 -6.20 2.42
N GLN A 223 -40.12 -7.16 3.37
CA GLN A 223 -41.20 -7.38 4.35
C GLN A 223 -41.12 -6.40 5.53
N ALA A 224 -39.99 -5.75 5.70
CA ALA A 224 -39.80 -4.72 6.71
C ALA A 224 -38.75 -3.67 6.24
N VAL A 225 -38.77 -2.52 6.89
CA VAL A 225 -37.69 -1.53 6.81
C VAL A 225 -37.12 -1.36 8.21
N VAL A 226 -35.83 -1.48 8.34
CA VAL A 226 -35.10 -1.20 9.60
C VAL A 226 -34.73 0.27 9.59
N GLY A 227 -34.98 0.98 10.68
CA GLY A 227 -34.58 2.35 10.91
C GLY A 227 -33.79 2.50 12.19
N GLY A 228 -32.81 3.39 12.18
CA GLY A 228 -32.04 3.79 13.37
C GLY A 228 -31.95 5.30 13.44
N ASP A 229 -32.47 5.88 14.52
CA ASP A 229 -32.49 7.33 14.72
C ASP A 229 -31.23 7.83 15.43
N PHE A 230 -30.71 8.96 14.96
CA PHE A 230 -29.61 9.66 15.59
C PHE A 230 -29.86 11.18 15.65
N ARG A 231 -29.37 11.82 16.71
CA ARG A 231 -29.55 13.29 16.94
C ARG A 231 -28.41 14.08 16.31
N LEU A 232 -28.76 15.22 15.77
CA LEU A 232 -27.78 16.17 15.21
C LEU A 232 -26.92 16.84 16.29
N ASP A 233 -27.42 16.97 17.50
CA ASP A 233 -26.67 17.55 18.65
C ASP A 233 -25.39 16.74 18.95
N SER A 234 -25.41 15.43 18.73
CA SER A 234 -24.24 14.57 18.95
C SER A 234 -23.09 14.91 18.02
N LEU A 235 -23.39 15.23 16.76
CA LEU A 235 -22.42 15.71 15.78
C LEU A 235 -21.89 17.10 16.12
N GLY A 236 -22.77 18.00 16.58
CA GLY A 236 -22.38 19.34 17.03
C GLY A 236 -21.43 19.32 18.22
N GLN A 237 -21.67 18.45 19.21
CA GLN A 237 -20.78 18.28 20.37
C GLN A 237 -19.41 17.71 20.00
N MET A 238 -19.33 16.84 18.99
CA MET A 238 -18.07 16.35 18.46
C MET A 238 -17.29 17.51 17.81
N LEU A 239 -17.92 18.27 16.92
CA LEU A 239 -17.29 19.42 16.26
C LEU A 239 -16.79 20.46 17.27
N ALA A 240 -17.50 20.67 18.38
CA ALA A 240 -17.12 21.62 19.43
C ALA A 240 -15.86 21.17 20.22
N ARG A 241 -15.48 19.91 20.20
CA ARG A 241 -14.23 19.42 20.83
C ARG A 241 -12.99 19.74 20.00
N GLU A 242 -13.16 19.93 18.70
CA GLU A 242 -12.11 20.19 17.73
C GLU A 242 -11.82 21.69 17.53
N GLU A 243 -12.25 22.56 18.44
CA GLU A 243 -12.01 24.00 18.35
C GLU A 243 -10.51 24.32 18.38
N THR A 244 -10.00 24.92 17.30
CA THR A 244 -8.56 25.18 17.09
C THR A 244 -8.12 26.53 17.58
N THR A 245 -8.98 27.53 17.48
CA THR A 245 -8.80 28.88 18.03
C THR A 245 -10.12 29.40 18.50
N PRO A 246 -10.13 30.31 19.49
CA PRO A 246 -11.41 30.83 20.09
C PRO A 246 -12.39 31.42 19.07
N GLY A 247 -11.90 31.81 17.90
CA GLY A 247 -12.71 32.38 16.83
C GLY A 247 -12.98 31.47 15.66
N SER A 248 -12.43 30.25 15.64
CA SER A 248 -12.65 29.27 14.56
C SER A 248 -14.10 28.81 14.53
N VAL A 249 -14.53 28.31 13.35
CA VAL A 249 -15.88 27.80 13.13
C VAL A 249 -15.75 26.46 12.38
N LEU A 250 -16.33 25.42 12.97
CA LEU A 250 -16.47 24.11 12.36
C LEU A 250 -17.96 23.80 12.16
N ALA A 251 -18.34 23.43 10.94
CA ALA A 251 -19.73 23.12 10.62
C ALA A 251 -19.84 22.01 9.57
N LEU A 252 -20.86 21.18 9.70
CA LEU A 252 -21.25 20.17 8.72
C LEU A 252 -22.52 20.62 8.01
N LEU A 253 -22.48 20.68 6.67
CA LEU A 253 -23.55 21.16 5.83
C LEU A 253 -23.99 20.11 4.81
N ASP A 254 -25.22 20.19 4.36
CA ASP A 254 -25.73 19.39 3.23
C ASP A 254 -25.34 20.02 1.88
N ALA A 255 -25.68 19.33 0.79
CA ALA A 255 -25.43 19.81 -0.57
C ALA A 255 -26.20 21.12 -0.92
N GLY A 256 -27.24 21.46 -0.19
CA GLY A 256 -27.99 22.70 -0.31
C GLY A 256 -27.42 23.85 0.53
N GLY A 257 -26.33 23.62 1.30
CA GLY A 257 -25.74 24.60 2.19
C GLY A 257 -26.49 24.81 3.51
N LYS A 258 -27.42 23.92 3.87
CA LYS A 258 -28.08 23.95 5.18
C LYS A 258 -27.20 23.25 6.22
N VAL A 259 -27.22 23.82 7.44
CA VAL A 259 -26.39 23.35 8.55
C VAL A 259 -27.00 22.13 9.21
N LEU A 260 -26.27 21.05 9.24
CA LEU A 260 -26.61 19.83 9.97
C LEU A 260 -26.04 19.86 11.39
N ALA A 261 -24.79 20.30 11.54
CA ALA A 261 -24.14 20.44 12.83
C ALA A 261 -23.14 21.60 12.78
N VAL A 262 -22.91 22.26 13.92
CA VAL A 262 -21.89 23.30 14.06
C VAL A 262 -21.31 23.24 15.48
N ASP A 263 -20.09 23.71 15.64
CA ASP A 263 -19.29 23.68 16.88
C ASP A 263 -19.87 24.49 18.05
N ARG A 264 -20.91 25.24 17.80
CA ARG A 264 -21.55 26.10 18.85
C ARG A 264 -23.08 26.16 18.70
N LYS A 265 -23.76 26.40 19.81
CA LYS A 265 -25.22 26.54 19.81
C LYS A 265 -25.65 27.84 19.14
N PRO A 266 -26.79 27.84 18.42
CA PRO A 266 -27.37 29.09 17.95
C PRO A 266 -27.72 30.00 19.14
N PRO A 267 -27.60 31.33 19.00
CA PRO A 267 -27.99 32.24 20.05
C PRO A 267 -29.47 32.05 20.40
N GLU A 268 -29.78 32.01 21.69
CA GLU A 268 -31.17 31.88 22.16
C GLU A 268 -32.03 33.04 21.59
N SER A 269 -33.14 32.69 20.95
CA SER A 269 -34.09 33.65 20.41
C SER A 269 -35.01 34.15 21.54
N ASP A 270 -35.11 35.44 21.71
CA ASP A 270 -36.09 36.11 22.64
C ASP A 270 -37.57 35.94 22.22
N ALA A 271 -37.90 35.08 21.29
CA ALA A 271 -39.26 34.83 20.81
C ALA A 271 -39.94 33.73 21.63
N ALA A 272 -41.20 34.00 22.00
CA ALA A 272 -42.06 33.13 22.80
C ALA A 272 -42.12 31.66 22.30
N PRO A 273 -42.33 30.68 23.22
CA PRO A 273 -42.18 29.23 22.92
C PRO A 273 -43.16 28.64 21.89
N ASP A 274 -44.20 29.37 21.49
CA ASP A 274 -45.32 28.80 20.73
C ASP A 274 -45.23 28.94 19.19
N ALA A 275 -44.12 29.47 18.66
CA ALA A 275 -43.95 29.69 17.21
C ALA A 275 -42.65 29.10 16.59
N ILE A 276 -42.11 28.06 17.17
CA ILE A 276 -40.92 27.40 16.59
C ILE A 276 -41.39 26.30 15.60
N GLN A 277 -41.74 26.71 14.40
CA GLN A 277 -41.64 25.85 13.25
C GLN A 277 -40.13 25.64 13.01
N LEU A 278 -39.59 24.53 13.52
CA LEU A 278 -38.20 24.15 13.38
C LEU A 278 -37.93 23.82 11.93
N ASP A 279 -37.33 24.80 11.22
CA ASP A 279 -36.72 24.55 9.89
C ASP A 279 -35.47 23.69 10.12
N VAL A 280 -35.61 22.39 10.04
CA VAL A 280 -34.52 21.38 10.20
C VAL A 280 -34.34 20.69 8.82
N PRO A 281 -33.17 20.78 8.22
CA PRO A 281 -31.89 21.38 8.63
C PRO A 281 -31.93 22.92 8.60
N ALA A 282 -31.29 23.57 9.59
CA ALA A 282 -31.35 24.99 9.76
C ALA A 282 -30.56 25.77 8.70
N SER A 283 -31.09 26.90 8.22
CA SER A 283 -30.31 27.82 7.38
C SER A 283 -29.09 28.35 8.17
N ALA A 284 -27.93 28.46 7.51
CA ALA A 284 -26.68 28.97 8.09
C ALA A 284 -26.85 30.36 8.71
N ALA A 285 -27.78 31.20 8.19
CA ALA A 285 -28.10 32.54 8.70
C ALA A 285 -28.63 32.51 10.12
N ARG A 286 -29.26 31.42 10.57
CA ARG A 286 -29.81 31.27 11.92
C ARG A 286 -28.74 31.33 13.03
N TYR A 287 -27.54 30.89 12.70
CA TYR A 287 -26.42 30.86 13.65
C TYR A 287 -25.76 32.22 13.83
N ARG A 288 -26.13 33.24 13.03
CA ARG A 288 -25.57 34.60 13.03
C ARG A 288 -24.02 34.61 12.90
N ILE A 289 -23.47 33.67 12.19
CA ILE A 289 -22.04 33.56 11.90
C ILE A 289 -21.83 33.96 10.43
N PRO A 290 -21.33 35.19 10.16
CA PRO A 290 -21.28 35.72 8.79
C PRO A 290 -20.48 34.84 7.83
N ILE A 291 -19.34 34.31 8.29
CA ILE A 291 -18.51 33.45 7.46
C ILE A 291 -19.21 32.13 7.10
N LEU A 292 -19.95 31.53 8.04
CA LEU A 292 -20.70 30.30 7.77
C LEU A 292 -21.82 30.56 6.75
N THR A 293 -22.50 31.71 6.86
CA THR A 293 -23.51 32.07 5.87
C THR A 293 -22.93 32.31 4.49
N HIS A 294 -21.75 32.93 4.42
CA HIS A 294 -21.04 33.18 3.18
C HIS A 294 -20.60 31.87 2.48
N VAL A 295 -19.97 30.98 3.24
CA VAL A 295 -19.51 29.70 2.76
C VAL A 295 -20.66 28.77 2.36
N ALA A 296 -21.75 28.76 3.16
CA ALA A 296 -22.94 27.97 2.86
C ALA A 296 -23.57 28.35 1.51
N ALA A 297 -23.62 29.65 1.20
CA ALA A 297 -24.09 30.12 -0.11
C ALA A 297 -23.17 29.76 -1.27
N GLY A 298 -21.91 29.42 -0.97
CA GLY A 298 -20.90 28.99 -1.95
C GLY A 298 -20.91 27.50 -2.26
N ILE A 299 -21.43 26.67 -1.36
CA ILE A 299 -21.38 25.20 -1.46
C ILE A 299 -22.02 24.68 -2.75
N ALA A 300 -23.17 25.23 -3.14
CA ALA A 300 -23.85 24.86 -4.38
C ALA A 300 -23.00 25.09 -5.65
N ARG A 301 -21.97 25.95 -5.60
CA ARG A 301 -21.04 26.25 -6.72
C ARG A 301 -19.81 25.36 -6.75
N LEU A 302 -19.52 24.65 -5.67
CA LEU A 302 -18.33 23.76 -5.56
C LEU A 302 -18.46 22.50 -6.43
N GLY A 303 -19.67 22.07 -6.74
CA GLY A 303 -19.93 20.93 -7.62
C GLY A 303 -19.27 19.63 -7.14
N ALA A 304 -18.55 18.95 -8.04
CA ALA A 304 -17.92 17.65 -7.78
C ALA A 304 -16.52 17.73 -7.13
N LYS A 305 -16.00 18.90 -6.78
CA LYS A 305 -14.67 19.04 -6.14
C LYS A 305 -14.68 18.41 -4.75
N ALA A 306 -13.63 17.61 -4.48
CA ALA A 306 -13.51 16.91 -3.20
C ALA A 306 -13.12 17.82 -2.03
N SER A 307 -12.37 18.90 -2.30
CA SER A 307 -11.89 19.85 -1.30
C SER A 307 -11.65 21.21 -1.94
N ALA A 308 -11.93 22.27 -1.20
CA ALA A 308 -11.64 23.64 -1.59
C ALA A 308 -11.08 24.42 -0.41
N ALA A 309 -9.93 25.07 -0.61
CA ALA A 309 -9.35 26.00 0.34
C ALA A 309 -9.40 27.41 -0.24
N ALA A 310 -9.82 28.37 0.53
CA ALA A 310 -9.90 29.76 0.11
C ALA A 310 -9.51 30.72 1.23
N THR A 311 -9.18 31.95 0.86
CA THR A 311 -9.08 33.06 1.83
C THR A 311 -10.21 34.03 1.51
N GLU A 312 -11.16 34.14 2.42
CA GLU A 312 -12.39 34.93 2.25
C GLU A 312 -12.37 36.15 3.15
N SER A 313 -12.87 37.26 2.65
CA SER A 313 -13.04 38.47 3.46
C SER A 313 -14.52 38.71 3.73
N VAL A 314 -14.95 38.54 4.99
CA VAL A 314 -16.34 38.67 5.43
C VAL A 314 -16.39 39.58 6.62
N ASP A 315 -17.25 40.58 6.60
CA ASP A 315 -17.41 41.61 7.62
C ASP A 315 -16.10 42.32 8.05
N GLY A 316 -15.24 42.61 7.05
CA GLY A 316 -13.98 43.30 7.32
C GLY A 316 -12.93 42.39 8.00
N ARG A 317 -13.19 41.11 8.19
CA ARG A 317 -12.24 40.09 8.67
C ARG A 317 -11.87 39.14 7.57
N THR A 318 -10.59 38.81 7.48
CA THR A 318 -10.09 37.81 6.56
C THR A 318 -10.10 36.44 7.27
N TRP A 319 -10.62 35.45 6.59
CA TRP A 319 -10.76 34.10 7.08
C TRP A 319 -10.02 33.11 6.16
N TYR A 320 -9.38 32.13 6.73
CA TYR A 320 -8.97 30.94 6.00
C TYR A 320 -10.09 29.91 6.09
N THR A 321 -10.61 29.50 4.94
CA THR A 321 -11.70 28.54 4.85
C THR A 321 -11.22 27.27 4.15
N GLN A 322 -11.56 26.14 4.70
CA GLN A 322 -11.38 24.82 4.12
C GLN A 322 -12.74 24.14 4.06
N ILE A 323 -13.08 23.62 2.89
CA ILE A 323 -14.33 22.88 2.69
C ILE A 323 -13.93 21.50 2.14
N ASP A 324 -14.29 20.46 2.85
CA ASP A 324 -14.03 19.09 2.44
C ASP A 324 -15.34 18.34 2.27
N ARG A 325 -15.45 17.60 1.17
CA ARG A 325 -16.61 16.81 0.84
C ARG A 325 -16.50 15.42 1.46
N VAL A 326 -17.52 15.02 2.18
CA VAL A 326 -17.74 13.67 2.70
C VAL A 326 -18.80 12.99 1.85
N THR A 327 -18.55 11.80 1.37
CA THR A 327 -19.55 10.97 0.71
C THR A 327 -19.83 9.75 1.57
N PRO A 328 -20.76 9.84 2.51
CA PRO A 328 -21.15 8.68 3.29
C PRO A 328 -21.76 7.59 2.42
N SER A 329 -21.71 6.37 2.89
CA SER A 329 -22.24 5.19 2.16
C SER A 329 -23.78 5.22 1.95
N ASP A 330 -24.45 6.21 2.53
CA ASP A 330 -25.90 6.43 2.46
C ASP A 330 -26.36 7.40 1.35
N GLY A 331 -25.43 7.90 0.51
CA GLY A 331 -25.72 8.47 -0.81
C GLY A 331 -25.62 9.99 -0.94
N ASP A 332 -26.02 10.81 0.02
CA ASP A 332 -26.01 12.27 -0.12
C ASP A 332 -24.71 12.88 0.42
N PRO A 333 -23.99 13.70 -0.37
CA PRO A 333 -22.74 14.30 0.07
C PRO A 333 -22.94 15.32 1.17
N LEU A 334 -22.03 15.27 2.14
CA LEU A 334 -21.92 16.28 3.19
C LEU A 334 -20.67 17.13 2.96
N PHE A 335 -20.65 18.33 3.53
CA PHE A 335 -19.53 19.25 3.43
C PHE A 335 -19.10 19.69 4.83
N LEU A 336 -17.88 19.33 5.21
CA LEU A 336 -17.23 19.85 6.42
C LEU A 336 -16.60 21.19 6.07
N VAL A 337 -17.01 22.22 6.80
CA VAL A 337 -16.48 23.59 6.67
C VAL A 337 -15.66 23.91 7.91
N SER A 338 -14.41 24.30 7.69
CA SER A 338 -13.52 24.86 8.72
C SER A 338 -13.15 26.28 8.34
N ALA A 339 -13.40 27.26 9.21
CA ALA A 339 -13.08 28.67 8.99
C ALA A 339 -12.31 29.25 10.17
N ILE A 340 -11.13 29.82 9.94
CA ILE A 340 -10.22 30.36 10.98
C ILE A 340 -9.90 31.82 10.68
N PRO A 341 -10.05 32.76 11.64
CA PRO A 341 -9.73 34.17 11.42
C PRO A 341 -8.24 34.42 11.27
N GLN A 342 -7.83 35.08 10.19
CA GLN A 342 -6.43 35.43 9.94
C GLN A 342 -5.79 36.25 11.05
N ALA A 343 -6.55 37.12 11.69
CA ALA A 343 -6.06 38.01 12.75
C ALA A 343 -5.54 37.26 13.98
N GLU A 344 -6.13 36.09 14.29
CA GLU A 344 -5.72 35.27 15.43
C GLU A 344 -4.41 34.56 15.13
N LEU A 345 -4.17 34.15 13.88
CA LEU A 345 -2.96 33.52 13.42
C LEU A 345 -1.76 34.47 13.37
N LEU A 346 -2.00 35.73 13.06
CA LEU A 346 -0.95 36.74 12.90
C LEU A 346 -0.57 37.47 14.18
N LYS A 347 -1.26 37.29 15.28
CA LYS A 347 -1.05 38.01 16.54
C LYS A 347 0.35 37.79 17.11
N ASP A 348 0.78 36.55 17.17
CA ASP A 348 2.11 36.20 17.71
C ASP A 348 3.24 36.59 16.77
N ALA A 349 3.02 36.59 15.45
CA ALA A 349 4.00 36.99 14.45
C ALA A 349 4.31 38.51 14.53
N ARG A 350 3.30 39.33 14.73
CA ARG A 350 3.48 40.80 14.92
C ARG A 350 4.24 41.14 16.18
N HIS A 351 4.01 40.43 17.27
CA HIS A 351 4.74 40.66 18.52
C HIS A 351 6.22 40.29 18.39
N ARG A 352 6.53 39.15 17.77
CA ARG A 352 7.92 38.74 17.52
C ARG A 352 8.66 39.67 16.56
N ALA A 353 7.99 40.20 15.54
CA ALA A 353 8.57 41.16 14.62
C ALA A 353 8.99 42.48 15.31
N LEU A 354 8.13 42.99 16.22
CA LEU A 354 8.45 44.21 16.99
C LEU A 354 9.61 44.02 17.98
N VAL A 355 9.66 42.87 18.65
CA VAL A 355 10.79 42.51 19.56
C VAL A 355 12.10 42.39 18.78
N SER A 356 12.06 41.77 17.59
CA SER A 356 13.22 41.63 16.71
C SER A 356 13.74 42.98 16.20
N LEU A 357 12.83 43.91 15.87
CA LEU A 357 13.21 45.27 15.45
C LEU A 357 13.90 46.06 16.55
N ALA A 358 13.35 46.00 17.79
CA ALA A 358 13.92 46.71 18.96
C ALA A 358 15.31 46.13 19.36
N ALA A 359 15.44 44.81 19.32
CA ALA A 359 16.72 44.15 19.62
C ALA A 359 17.81 44.52 18.57
N THR A 360 17.43 44.55 17.29
CA THR A 360 18.36 44.93 16.21
C THR A 360 18.82 46.39 16.32
N ALA A 361 17.94 47.31 16.67
CA ALA A 361 18.29 48.73 16.88
C ALA A 361 19.28 48.92 18.06
N LEU A 362 19.10 48.19 19.16
CA LEU A 362 19.98 48.25 20.33
C LEU A 362 21.39 47.73 20.02
N VAL A 363 21.49 46.63 19.26
CA VAL A 363 22.78 46.05 18.86
C VAL A 363 23.55 47.01 17.94
N ILE A 364 22.87 47.72 17.03
CA ILE A 364 23.49 48.70 16.13
C ILE A 364 24.09 49.87 16.91
N LEU A 365 23.37 50.38 17.91
CA LEU A 365 23.81 51.54 18.70
C LEU A 365 25.04 51.28 19.56
N LEU A 366 25.17 50.07 20.12
CA LEU A 366 26.27 49.63 20.96
C LEU A 366 27.54 49.21 20.17
N SER A 367 27.35 48.77 18.93
CA SER A 367 28.46 48.27 18.11
C SER A 367 29.31 49.35 17.42
N MET A 368 28.76 50.54 17.16
CA MET A 368 29.42 51.61 16.39
C MET A 368 30.72 52.15 17.02
N PRO A 369 30.80 52.49 18.35
CA PRO A 369 32.03 52.94 18.99
C PRO A 369 33.09 51.87 19.15
N LEU A 370 32.67 50.60 19.34
CA LEU A 370 33.59 49.45 19.47
C LEU A 370 34.29 49.14 18.17
N ILE A 371 33.55 49.23 17.03
CA ILE A 371 34.10 48.99 15.70
C ILE A 371 35.16 50.03 15.37
N TRP A 372 34.98 51.31 15.77
CA TRP A 372 35.94 52.37 15.51
C TRP A 372 37.28 52.14 16.28
N LEU A 373 37.21 51.67 17.52
CA LEU A 373 38.42 51.39 18.32
C LEU A 373 39.21 50.18 17.84
N ALA A 374 38.51 49.12 17.42
CA ALA A 374 39.11 47.89 16.92
C ALA A 374 39.73 48.09 15.52
N ALA A 375 39.06 48.84 14.64
CA ALA A 375 39.53 49.09 13.31
C ALA A 375 40.89 49.82 13.25
N ARG A 376 41.15 50.69 14.23
CA ARG A 376 42.37 51.52 14.32
C ARG A 376 43.63 50.79 14.78
N ARG A 377 43.46 49.72 15.57
CA ARG A 377 44.62 48.96 16.15
C ARG A 377 45.03 47.72 15.37
N ILE A 378 44.15 47.25 14.49
CA ILE A 378 44.21 45.90 13.92
C ILE A 378 44.38 45.87 12.40
N SER A 379 44.29 47.06 11.70
CA SER A 379 43.99 47.07 10.26
C SER A 379 45.08 46.56 9.32
N HIS A 380 46.37 46.65 9.65
CA HIS A 380 47.40 46.32 8.67
C HIS A 380 47.89 44.85 8.74
N PRO A 381 48.17 44.22 9.90
CA PRO A 381 48.56 42.83 9.96
C PRO A 381 47.38 41.90 9.81
N LEU A 382 46.19 42.34 10.28
CA LEU A 382 44.95 41.56 10.14
C LEU A 382 44.44 41.49 8.71
N GLN A 383 44.80 42.47 7.85
CA GLN A 383 44.42 42.42 6.46
C GLN A 383 45.09 41.26 5.73
N LYS A 384 46.38 40.99 5.98
CA LYS A 384 47.06 39.80 5.47
C LYS A 384 46.59 38.50 6.07
N LEU A 385 46.26 38.53 7.37
CA LEU A 385 45.61 37.39 8.02
C LEU A 385 44.19 37.18 7.50
N ALA A 386 43.44 38.28 7.27
CA ALA A 386 42.10 38.20 6.74
C ALA A 386 42.09 37.67 5.28
N GLU A 387 43.11 38.01 4.49
CA GLU A 387 43.28 37.46 3.14
C GLU A 387 43.52 35.94 3.18
N GLY A 388 44.39 35.50 4.13
CA GLY A 388 44.61 34.05 4.34
C GLY A 388 43.40 33.31 4.91
N VAL A 389 42.67 33.93 5.85
CA VAL A 389 41.40 33.38 6.38
C VAL A 389 40.32 33.41 5.30
N GLU A 390 40.33 34.45 4.45
CA GLU A 390 39.39 34.54 3.32
C GLU A 390 39.66 33.47 2.24
N ALA A 391 40.93 33.12 2.01
CA ALA A 391 41.30 31.97 1.21
C ALA A 391 40.76 30.65 1.81
N ILE A 392 40.91 30.46 3.11
CA ILE A 392 40.34 29.32 3.84
C ILE A 392 38.82 29.30 3.74
N ARG A 393 38.14 30.44 3.83
CA ARG A 393 36.70 30.58 3.67
C ARG A 393 36.21 30.21 2.27
N ARG A 394 37.02 30.52 1.24
CA ARG A 394 36.75 30.16 -0.15
C ARG A 394 37.11 28.72 -0.50
N PHE A 395 37.49 27.93 0.52
CA PHE A 395 38.01 26.57 0.36
C PHE A 395 39.28 26.49 -0.50
N ASP A 396 40.03 27.63 -0.61
CA ASP A 396 41.33 27.66 -1.23
C ASP A 396 42.40 27.41 -0.17
N PHE A 397 42.96 26.23 -0.19
CA PHE A 397 43.94 25.76 0.77
C PHE A 397 45.34 25.65 0.18
N PHE A 398 45.58 26.20 -1.01
CA PHE A 398 46.88 26.06 -1.72
C PHE A 398 47.98 26.98 -1.20
N ASP A 399 47.65 28.23 -0.81
CA ASP A 399 48.64 29.19 -0.36
C ASP A 399 48.81 29.22 1.17
N PRO A 400 50.05 29.17 1.67
CA PRO A 400 50.32 29.22 3.11
C PRO A 400 50.06 30.63 3.67
N VAL A 401 49.47 30.71 4.86
CA VAL A 401 49.16 31.96 5.54
C VAL A 401 50.46 32.56 6.14
N ALA A 402 51.15 33.38 5.32
CA ALA A 402 52.39 34.05 5.71
C ALA A 402 52.16 35.48 6.21
N ALA A 403 51.78 35.67 7.46
CA ALA A 403 51.67 36.97 8.11
C ALA A 403 52.75 37.12 9.18
N ARG A 404 53.70 38.06 9.01
CA ARG A 404 54.66 38.47 10.01
C ARG A 404 54.26 39.82 10.62
N SER A 405 54.02 39.84 11.91
CA SER A 405 53.62 40.99 12.69
C SER A 405 54.57 41.22 13.87
N ARG A 406 54.68 42.48 14.34
CA ARG A 406 55.39 42.79 15.59
C ARG A 406 54.55 42.48 16.83
N ILE A 407 53.30 42.09 16.67
CA ILE A 407 52.38 41.72 17.72
C ILE A 407 52.46 40.19 17.88
N LYS A 408 52.86 39.72 19.08
CA LYS A 408 53.06 38.30 19.37
C LYS A 408 51.82 37.47 19.11
N GLU A 409 50.66 38.05 19.41
CA GLU A 409 49.35 37.43 19.25
C GLU A 409 48.99 37.27 17.78
N VAL A 410 49.42 38.19 16.89
CA VAL A 410 49.17 38.08 15.45
C VAL A 410 50.03 36.97 14.83
N ASN A 411 51.28 36.83 15.29
CA ASN A 411 52.14 35.74 14.83
C ASN A 411 51.67 34.38 15.35
N ALA A 412 51.21 34.33 16.63
CA ALA A 412 50.61 33.14 17.20
C ALA A 412 49.29 32.76 16.42
N LEU A 413 48.51 33.77 16.07
CA LEU A 413 47.27 33.55 15.29
C LEU A 413 47.60 33.10 13.84
N ALA A 414 48.66 33.65 13.23
CA ALA A 414 49.12 33.23 11.91
C ALA A 414 49.55 31.74 11.91
N ALA A 415 50.34 31.36 12.93
CA ALA A 415 50.75 29.97 13.08
C ALA A 415 49.57 29.03 13.37
N ALA A 416 48.63 29.46 14.23
CA ALA A 416 47.43 28.73 14.54
C ALA A 416 46.51 28.60 13.29
N THR A 417 46.38 29.67 12.50
CA THR A 417 45.55 29.67 11.27
C THR A 417 46.17 28.77 10.20
N GLU A 418 47.48 28.75 10.05
CA GLU A 418 48.18 27.85 9.13
C GLU A 418 48.00 26.36 9.59
N SER A 419 48.15 26.11 10.87
CA SER A 419 47.88 24.78 11.42
C SER A 419 46.43 24.35 11.24
N MET A 420 45.49 25.27 11.44
CA MET A 420 44.04 25.04 11.17
C MET A 420 43.78 24.78 9.68
N ARG A 421 44.37 25.57 8.75
CA ARG A 421 44.27 25.38 7.30
C ARG A 421 44.72 23.97 6.91
N GLN A 422 45.88 23.54 7.39
CA GLN A 422 46.40 22.20 7.11
C GLN A 422 45.51 21.11 7.71
N THR A 423 44.96 21.32 8.90
CA THR A 423 44.07 20.38 9.55
C THR A 423 42.73 20.24 8.82
N ILE A 424 42.14 21.38 8.42
CA ILE A 424 40.87 21.38 7.65
C ILE A 424 41.08 20.77 6.27
N GLN A 425 42.18 21.10 5.58
CA GLN A 425 42.52 20.54 4.27
C GLN A 425 42.63 19.00 4.35
N ARG A 426 43.38 18.50 5.35
CA ARG A 426 43.49 17.05 5.61
C ARG A 426 42.14 16.44 5.93
N PHE A 427 41.35 17.10 6.80
CA PHE A 427 40.01 16.61 7.17
C PHE A 427 39.06 16.53 5.99
N LEU A 428 39.01 17.60 5.17
CA LEU A 428 38.15 17.63 3.96
C LEU A 428 38.58 16.58 2.93
N ALA A 429 39.90 16.42 2.72
CA ALA A 429 40.43 15.40 1.81
C ALA A 429 40.05 13.98 2.29
N ILE A 430 40.12 13.73 3.59
CA ILE A 430 39.66 12.45 4.15
C ILE A 430 38.15 12.27 4.04
N ALA A 431 37.38 13.29 4.42
CA ALA A 431 35.92 13.26 4.34
C ALA A 431 35.42 13.03 2.90
N THR A 432 36.04 13.71 1.92
CA THR A 432 35.70 13.54 0.50
C THR A 432 36.05 12.12 0.00
N ALA A 433 37.23 11.61 0.38
CA ALA A 433 37.63 10.26 -0.01
C ALA A 433 36.70 9.17 0.59
N ILE A 434 36.30 9.37 1.86
CA ILE A 434 35.33 8.48 2.54
C ILE A 434 33.95 8.52 1.87
N SER A 435 33.49 9.72 1.49
CA SER A 435 32.18 9.90 0.88
C SER A 435 32.10 9.37 -0.55
N ALA A 436 33.21 9.34 -1.26
CA ALA A 436 33.27 8.86 -2.65
C ALA A 436 33.19 7.33 -2.76
N GLU A 437 33.54 6.60 -1.69
CA GLU A 437 33.57 5.13 -1.72
C GLU A 437 32.17 4.55 -1.45
N SER A 438 31.75 3.67 -2.33
CA SER A 438 30.37 3.13 -2.29
C SER A 438 30.27 1.75 -1.64
N ARG A 439 31.35 0.97 -1.64
CA ARG A 439 31.38 -0.40 -1.12
C ARG A 439 32.08 -0.46 0.24
N LEU A 440 31.53 -1.24 1.16
CA LEU A 440 32.09 -1.42 2.48
C LEU A 440 33.52 -2.06 2.43
N GLU A 441 33.70 -3.05 1.57
CA GLU A 441 34.96 -3.79 1.40
C GLU A 441 36.13 -2.89 0.99
N THR A 442 35.89 -1.88 0.16
CA THR A 442 36.90 -0.91 -0.29
C THR A 442 37.01 0.28 0.67
N LEU A 443 35.92 0.61 1.33
CA LEU A 443 35.88 1.70 2.34
C LEU A 443 36.73 1.39 3.56
N LEU A 444 36.68 0.17 4.11
CA LEU A 444 37.36 -0.16 5.37
C LEU A 444 38.88 -0.02 5.30
N PRO A 445 39.58 -0.57 4.26
CA PRO A 445 41.01 -0.35 4.08
C PRO A 445 41.37 1.14 3.88
N LEU A 446 40.50 1.88 3.15
CA LEU A 446 40.68 3.31 2.94
C LEU A 446 40.57 4.09 4.23
N LEU A 447 39.55 3.80 5.06
CA LEU A 447 39.36 4.41 6.38
C LEU A 447 40.57 4.17 7.27
N LEU A 448 41.04 2.92 7.35
CA LEU A 448 42.18 2.56 8.15
C LEU A 448 43.44 3.30 7.67
N ARG A 449 43.72 3.32 6.37
CA ARG A 449 44.87 4.03 5.79
C ARG A 449 44.86 5.52 6.09
N LYS A 450 43.71 6.16 5.87
CA LYS A 450 43.54 7.61 6.14
C LYS A 450 43.63 7.94 7.61
N THR A 451 43.19 7.06 8.49
CA THR A 451 43.30 7.23 9.92
C THR A 451 44.75 7.04 10.37
N LEU A 452 45.48 6.06 9.82
CA LEU A 452 46.90 5.87 10.03
C LEU A 452 47.72 7.10 9.64
N ASP A 453 47.48 7.62 8.41
CA ASP A 453 48.14 8.83 7.91
C ASP A 453 47.88 10.03 8.82
N ALA A 454 46.62 10.21 9.26
CA ALA A 454 46.25 11.32 10.14
C ALA A 454 46.79 11.21 11.55
N ALA A 455 46.91 10.01 12.07
CA ALA A 455 47.36 9.72 13.41
C ALA A 455 48.89 9.53 13.51
N GLY A 456 49.62 9.47 12.40
CA GLY A 456 51.03 9.11 12.36
C GLY A 456 51.27 7.66 12.81
N GLY A 457 50.34 6.77 12.53
CA GLY A 457 50.45 5.36 12.82
C GLY A 457 51.31 4.62 11.80
N ARG A 458 51.89 3.50 12.19
CA ARG A 458 52.74 2.65 11.34
C ARG A 458 52.01 1.43 10.78
N ALA A 459 51.15 0.84 11.59
CA ALA A 459 50.31 -0.28 11.23
C ALA A 459 48.99 -0.18 11.98
N GLY A 460 48.00 -0.95 11.63
CA GLY A 460 46.74 -0.92 12.35
C GLY A 460 45.74 -1.94 11.87
N VAL A 461 44.69 -2.10 12.65
CA VAL A 461 43.57 -2.99 12.40
C VAL A 461 42.26 -2.21 12.61
N LEU A 462 41.30 -2.38 11.73
CA LEU A 462 39.94 -1.95 11.92
C LEU A 462 39.09 -3.20 12.16
N TYR A 463 38.53 -3.33 13.34
CA TYR A 463 37.56 -4.33 13.69
C TYR A 463 36.14 -3.79 13.49
N LEU A 464 35.26 -4.58 12.95
CA LEU A 464 33.81 -4.35 12.92
C LEU A 464 33.19 -5.09 14.10
N ALA A 465 32.32 -4.41 14.84
CA ALA A 465 31.56 -5.01 15.93
C ALA A 465 30.27 -5.66 15.39
N ASP A 466 30.02 -6.88 15.87
CA ASP A 466 28.82 -7.63 15.63
C ASP A 466 28.45 -8.31 16.96
N ASP A 467 27.58 -7.68 17.73
CA ASP A 467 27.33 -7.96 19.14
C ASP A 467 28.64 -8.01 19.92
N ASP A 468 29.02 -9.15 20.51
CA ASP A 468 30.24 -9.36 21.25
C ASP A 468 31.47 -9.73 20.40
N ALA A 469 31.26 -9.97 19.11
CA ALA A 469 32.31 -10.32 18.17
C ALA A 469 32.97 -9.08 17.54
N LEU A 470 34.25 -9.14 17.36
CA LEU A 470 35.07 -8.18 16.62
C LEU A 470 35.68 -8.86 15.38
N ASN A 471 35.01 -8.66 14.26
CA ASN A 471 35.45 -9.20 12.97
C ASN A 471 36.48 -8.30 12.32
N THR A 472 37.55 -8.86 11.74
CA THR A 472 38.57 -8.10 11.05
C THR A 472 38.02 -7.50 9.77
N GLY A 473 37.75 -6.20 9.75
CA GLY A 473 37.26 -5.45 8.61
C GLY A 473 38.38 -5.02 7.65
N ALA A 474 39.52 -4.60 8.20
CA ALA A 474 40.74 -4.26 7.45
C ALA A 474 41.96 -4.30 8.36
N ALA A 475 43.11 -4.72 7.83
CA ALA A 475 44.37 -4.58 8.52
C ALA A 475 45.49 -4.14 7.54
N LEU A 476 46.33 -3.20 7.98
CA LEU A 476 47.47 -2.70 7.22
C LEU A 476 48.74 -2.90 8.01
N ASP A 477 49.74 -3.49 7.39
CA ASP A 477 51.04 -3.65 7.99
C ASP A 477 51.90 -2.37 7.86
N ARG A 478 53.16 -2.43 8.40
CA ARG A 478 54.09 -1.30 8.38
C ARG A 478 54.50 -0.81 6.98
N ALA A 479 54.39 -1.66 5.97
CA ALA A 479 54.58 -1.30 4.55
C ALA A 479 53.34 -0.66 3.93
N GLY A 480 52.21 -0.68 4.65
CA GLY A 480 50.89 -0.24 4.15
C GLY A 480 50.21 -1.27 3.26
N GLU A 481 50.68 -2.52 3.27
CA GLU A 481 50.07 -3.63 2.54
C GLU A 481 48.93 -4.27 3.34
N ASP A 482 47.97 -4.87 2.61
CA ASP A 482 46.83 -5.56 3.23
C ASP A 482 47.31 -6.79 4.04
N ALA A 483 46.97 -6.81 5.29
CA ALA A 483 47.26 -7.85 6.23
C ALA A 483 46.01 -8.51 6.82
N SER A 484 44.84 -8.21 6.28
CA SER A 484 43.54 -8.63 6.85
C SER A 484 43.43 -10.13 7.03
N ALA A 485 43.95 -10.92 6.11
CA ALA A 485 43.95 -12.40 6.20
C ALA A 485 44.87 -12.96 7.33
N ARG A 486 45.78 -12.14 7.88
CA ARG A 486 46.70 -12.53 8.94
C ARG A 486 46.18 -12.20 10.33
N VAL A 487 45.08 -11.45 10.42
CA VAL A 487 44.52 -11.01 11.71
C VAL A 487 43.24 -11.81 11.97
N PRO A 488 43.19 -12.64 12.99
CA PRO A 488 42.02 -13.43 13.32
C PRO A 488 40.91 -12.56 13.92
N PRO A 489 39.62 -12.91 13.71
CA PRO A 489 38.53 -12.32 14.45
C PRO A 489 38.69 -12.63 15.97
N THR A 490 38.12 -11.76 16.82
CA THR A 490 38.21 -11.92 18.27
C THR A 490 36.88 -11.53 18.93
N THR A 491 36.74 -11.68 20.21
CA THR A 491 35.59 -11.14 20.96
C THR A 491 36.01 -9.88 21.72
N ILE A 492 35.05 -9.07 22.14
CA ILE A 492 35.34 -7.87 22.96
C ILE A 492 36.12 -8.27 24.21
N GLU A 493 35.79 -9.40 24.88
CA GLU A 493 36.47 -9.87 26.08
C GLU A 493 37.90 -10.36 25.81
N GLN A 494 38.16 -10.99 24.68
CA GLN A 494 39.47 -11.55 24.32
C GLN A 494 40.34 -10.56 23.53
N ALA A 495 39.79 -9.40 23.16
CA ALA A 495 40.50 -8.38 22.41
C ALA A 495 41.73 -7.82 23.23
N PRO A 496 42.73 -7.27 22.53
CA PRO A 496 43.84 -6.60 23.20
C PRO A 496 43.33 -5.58 24.24
N PRO A 497 44.02 -5.43 25.39
CA PRO A 497 43.51 -4.65 26.54
C PRO A 497 43.01 -3.23 26.18
N LEU A 498 43.72 -2.55 25.29
CA LEU A 498 43.32 -1.23 24.83
C LEU A 498 42.07 -1.28 23.95
N VAL A 499 41.91 -2.31 23.11
CA VAL A 499 40.74 -2.51 22.27
C VAL A 499 39.52 -2.82 23.13
N HIS A 500 39.67 -3.75 24.09
CA HIS A 500 38.62 -4.05 25.08
C HIS A 500 38.17 -2.79 25.83
N SER A 501 39.15 -2.07 26.40
CA SER A 501 38.87 -0.84 27.17
C SER A 501 38.18 0.23 26.32
N ALA A 502 38.60 0.39 25.05
CA ALA A 502 37.97 1.33 24.14
C ALA A 502 36.54 0.90 23.75
N ALA A 503 36.29 -0.39 23.50
CA ALA A 503 34.98 -0.93 23.17
C ALA A 503 33.99 -0.76 24.33
N VAL A 504 34.41 -1.04 25.55
CA VAL A 504 33.56 -0.93 26.75
C VAL A 504 33.31 0.50 27.17
N SER A 505 34.38 1.36 27.18
CA SER A 505 34.23 2.75 27.58
C SER A 505 33.66 3.69 26.54
N LEU A 506 33.57 3.23 25.28
CA LEU A 506 33.18 4.03 24.10
C LEU A 506 34.01 5.30 23.94
N ALA A 507 35.24 5.28 24.44
CA ALA A 507 36.17 6.38 24.43
C ALA A 507 37.56 5.92 23.93
N PRO A 508 38.33 6.76 23.23
CA PRO A 508 39.67 6.43 22.77
C PRO A 508 40.58 6.07 23.96
N GLN A 509 41.35 5.01 23.82
CA GLN A 509 42.31 4.54 24.80
C GLN A 509 43.73 4.56 24.19
N ALA A 510 44.68 5.16 24.87
CA ALA A 510 46.04 5.24 24.41
C ALA A 510 47.00 4.76 25.51
N GLY A 511 47.98 3.98 25.15
CA GLY A 511 48.91 3.49 26.11
C GLY A 511 50.08 2.71 25.50
N ALA A 512 51.01 2.25 26.36
CA ALA A 512 52.04 1.32 25.94
C ALA A 512 51.41 -0.05 25.64
N MET A 513 51.84 -0.67 24.56
CA MET A 513 51.39 -2.02 24.18
C MET A 513 52.67 -2.88 23.97
N PRO A 514 52.98 -3.73 24.92
CA PRO A 514 54.14 -4.63 24.83
C PRO A 514 53.91 -5.65 23.71
N ILE A 515 54.99 -6.06 23.08
CA ILE A 515 55.01 -6.98 21.95
C ILE A 515 54.39 -8.34 22.29
N ASP A 516 54.48 -8.75 23.57
CA ASP A 516 53.85 -10.01 24.03
C ASP A 516 52.30 -9.93 24.04
N ALA A 517 51.75 -8.74 24.32
CA ALA A 517 50.27 -8.53 24.18
C ALA A 517 49.81 -8.54 22.71
N LEU A 518 50.62 -8.03 21.79
CA LEU A 518 50.36 -8.11 20.35
C LEU A 518 50.44 -9.55 19.84
N ARG A 519 51.42 -10.31 20.32
CA ARG A 519 51.60 -11.75 20.01
C ARG A 519 50.43 -12.57 20.54
N ALA A 520 50.02 -12.35 21.75
CA ALA A 520 48.89 -13.04 22.36
C ALA A 520 47.59 -12.78 21.59
N ALA A 521 47.46 -11.63 20.94
CA ALA A 521 46.33 -11.23 20.10
C ALA A 521 46.47 -11.66 18.63
N GLY A 522 47.51 -12.39 18.22
CA GLY A 522 47.74 -12.77 16.82
C GLY A 522 48.16 -11.61 15.93
N LEU A 523 48.59 -10.49 16.45
CA LEU A 523 48.92 -9.26 15.71
C LEU A 523 50.43 -9.09 15.44
N GLU A 524 51.24 -10.10 15.75
CA GLU A 524 52.71 -10.07 15.55
C GLU A 524 53.10 -9.85 14.08
N GLY A 525 52.27 -10.32 13.11
CA GLY A 525 52.49 -10.14 11.69
C GLY A 525 52.35 -8.69 11.19
N LEU A 526 51.84 -7.78 12.02
CA LEU A 526 51.71 -6.34 11.70
C LEU A 526 52.95 -5.53 12.13
N VAL A 527 53.81 -6.08 12.96
CA VAL A 527 54.88 -5.33 13.59
C VAL A 527 56.22 -6.02 13.35
N CYS A 528 57.10 -5.39 12.57
CA CYS A 528 58.51 -5.68 12.50
C CYS A 528 59.26 -4.57 13.28
N GLY A 529 59.60 -4.81 14.56
CA GLY A 529 60.34 -3.86 15.41
C GLY A 529 59.53 -3.33 16.61
N ASP A 530 60.18 -2.51 17.47
CA ASP A 530 59.65 -2.00 18.74
C ASP A 530 58.49 -1.01 18.57
N ALA A 531 57.28 -1.46 18.26
CA ALA A 531 56.10 -0.63 18.45
C ALA A 531 55.81 -0.58 19.96
N SER A 532 56.06 0.59 20.56
CA SER A 532 55.93 0.75 22.01
C SER A 532 54.60 1.33 22.45
N HIS A 533 53.81 1.87 21.53
CA HIS A 533 52.57 2.57 21.84
C HIS A 533 51.44 2.17 20.88
N ALA A 534 50.25 2.11 21.42
CA ALA A 534 49.04 1.90 20.60
C ALA A 534 47.90 2.84 21.03
N VAL A 535 47.02 3.07 20.12
CA VAL A 535 45.79 3.83 20.36
C VAL A 535 44.60 3.02 19.80
N ALA A 536 43.66 2.68 20.65
CA ALA A 536 42.40 2.07 20.27
C ALA A 536 41.30 3.14 20.26
N ILE A 537 40.62 3.23 19.15
CA ILE A 537 39.64 4.28 18.87
C ILE A 537 38.32 3.60 18.56
N PRO A 538 37.29 3.72 19.41
CA PRO A 538 35.99 3.14 19.11
C PRO A 538 35.28 3.97 18.02
N LEU A 539 34.67 3.29 17.14
CA LEU A 539 33.79 3.83 16.10
C LEU A 539 32.36 3.80 16.64
N VAL A 540 31.91 4.94 17.14
CA VAL A 540 30.62 5.03 17.85
C VAL A 540 29.67 5.92 17.06
N THR A 541 28.44 5.43 16.87
CA THR A 541 27.36 6.17 16.20
C THR A 541 26.85 7.32 17.09
N ARG A 542 25.99 8.18 16.53
CA ARG A 542 25.27 9.20 17.29
C ARG A 542 24.36 8.61 18.37
N GLN A 543 23.92 7.36 18.20
CA GLN A 543 23.09 6.64 19.17
C GLN A 543 23.89 5.92 20.27
N GLN A 544 25.19 6.14 20.31
CA GLN A 544 26.12 5.48 21.26
C GLN A 544 26.28 3.97 21.03
N GLU A 545 26.08 3.51 19.80
CA GLU A 545 26.30 2.11 19.42
C GLU A 545 27.72 1.95 18.86
N LEU A 546 28.41 0.88 19.27
CA LEU A 546 29.74 0.52 18.81
C LEU A 546 29.64 -0.16 17.43
N GLN A 547 30.18 0.49 16.39
CA GLN A 547 30.28 -0.08 15.04
C GLN A 547 31.59 -0.83 14.80
N GLY A 548 32.60 -0.58 15.66
CA GLY A 548 33.91 -1.20 15.55
C GLY A 548 34.97 -0.49 16.36
N VAL A 549 36.20 -0.95 16.24
CA VAL A 549 37.36 -0.35 16.91
C VAL A 549 38.54 -0.30 15.95
N ILE A 550 39.17 0.86 15.84
CA ILE A 550 40.43 1.00 15.11
C ILE A 550 41.58 0.91 16.13
N LEU A 551 42.46 -0.05 15.96
CA LEU A 551 43.71 -0.14 16.69
C LEU A 551 44.85 0.39 15.82
N LEU A 552 45.56 1.43 16.28
CA LEU A 552 46.70 2.04 15.60
C LEU A 552 47.95 1.73 16.39
N LEU A 553 48.98 1.27 15.73
CA LEU A 553 50.31 1.00 16.31
C LEU A 553 51.28 2.13 15.96
N ARG A 554 52.04 2.62 16.96
CA ARG A 554 52.90 3.80 16.85
C ARG A 554 54.25 3.62 17.57
N ASP A 555 55.23 4.42 17.13
CA ASP A 555 56.56 4.44 17.76
C ASP A 555 56.62 5.45 18.95
N THR A 556 55.70 6.37 19.02
CA THR A 556 55.66 7.46 20.04
C THR A 556 54.25 7.65 20.63
N PRO A 557 54.15 8.12 21.86
CA PRO A 557 52.85 8.43 22.47
C PRO A 557 52.08 9.50 21.64
N MET A 558 50.75 9.44 21.68
CA MET A 558 49.88 10.38 20.99
C MET A 558 49.63 11.60 21.86
N GLU A 559 49.79 12.81 21.28
CA GLU A 559 49.44 14.05 21.97
C GLU A 559 47.93 14.23 22.11
N ALA A 560 47.47 14.95 23.14
CA ALA A 560 46.05 15.19 23.40
C ALA A 560 45.30 15.84 22.21
N ALA A 561 45.98 16.74 21.48
CA ALA A 561 45.38 17.36 20.28
C ALA A 561 45.17 16.39 19.11
N GLN A 562 46.14 15.47 18.92
CA GLN A 562 46.01 14.41 17.90
C GLN A 562 44.93 13.43 18.29
N LEU A 563 44.80 13.07 19.56
CA LEU A 563 43.75 12.20 20.07
C LEU A 563 42.34 12.80 19.84
N ALA A 564 42.20 14.12 20.11
CA ALA A 564 40.95 14.83 19.85
C ALA A 564 40.61 14.87 18.37
N PHE A 565 41.58 15.04 17.47
CA PHE A 565 41.39 15.02 16.03
C PHE A 565 40.94 13.63 15.55
N VAL A 566 41.63 12.58 15.99
CA VAL A 566 41.30 11.21 15.59
C VAL A 566 39.95 10.79 16.16
N ARG A 567 39.58 11.26 17.34
CA ARG A 567 38.24 11.09 17.91
C ARG A 567 37.16 11.71 17.02
N THR A 568 37.41 12.92 16.47
CA THR A 568 36.47 13.57 15.56
C THR A 568 36.36 12.80 14.24
N LEU A 569 37.49 12.31 13.72
CA LEU A 569 37.56 11.50 12.53
C LEU A 569 36.82 10.15 12.71
N SER A 570 36.95 9.53 13.90
CA SER A 570 36.26 8.26 14.19
C SER A 570 34.73 8.37 14.10
N GLY A 571 34.19 9.53 14.51
CA GLY A 571 32.75 9.77 14.35
C GLY A 571 32.31 9.81 12.88
N LEU A 572 33.13 10.39 11.98
CA LEU A 572 32.87 10.35 10.53
C LEU A 572 33.01 8.93 9.98
N CYS A 573 34.02 8.19 10.42
CA CYS A 573 34.23 6.81 10.03
C CYS A 573 33.06 5.93 10.49
N ALA A 574 32.60 6.09 11.73
CA ALA A 574 31.48 5.37 12.28
C ALA A 574 30.21 5.65 11.47
N GLY A 575 29.91 6.93 11.20
CA GLY A 575 28.75 7.31 10.41
C GLY A 575 28.81 6.80 8.95
N ALA A 576 30.01 6.77 8.35
CA ALA A 576 30.17 6.22 7.01
C ALA A 576 29.96 4.71 6.98
N ILE A 577 30.49 3.97 7.98
CA ILE A 577 30.29 2.53 8.13
C ILE A 577 28.82 2.24 8.40
N GLU A 578 28.18 2.94 9.33
CA GLU A 578 26.76 2.79 9.67
C GLU A 578 25.86 2.95 8.44
N VAL A 579 26.04 4.06 7.68
CA VAL A 579 25.24 4.30 6.46
C VAL A 579 25.45 3.20 5.45
N ARG A 580 26.67 2.70 5.25
CA ARG A 580 26.95 1.60 4.29
C ARG A 580 26.42 0.26 4.80
N ALA A 581 26.60 -0.03 6.08
CA ALA A 581 26.04 -1.24 6.71
C ALA A 581 24.51 -1.25 6.64
N LEU A 582 23.87 -0.12 6.99
CA LEU A 582 22.42 0.02 6.87
C LEU A 582 21.94 -0.11 5.41
N THR A 583 22.66 0.48 4.46
CA THR A 583 22.30 0.39 3.04
C THR A 583 22.41 -1.06 2.54
N GLU A 584 23.46 -1.77 2.94
CA GLU A 584 23.62 -3.19 2.57
C GLU A 584 22.60 -4.06 3.30
N ALA A 585 22.35 -3.84 4.59
CA ALA A 585 21.31 -4.54 5.33
C ALA A 585 19.92 -4.30 4.72
N GLN A 586 19.62 -3.07 4.33
CA GLN A 586 18.36 -2.73 3.62
C GLN A 586 18.28 -3.46 2.28
N ARG A 587 19.38 -3.55 1.53
CA ARG A 587 19.44 -4.26 0.26
C ARG A 587 19.22 -5.76 0.44
N VAL A 588 19.90 -6.36 1.45
CA VAL A 588 19.73 -7.78 1.79
C VAL A 588 18.29 -8.06 2.24
N LEU A 589 17.75 -7.21 3.10
CA LEU A 589 16.35 -7.31 3.53
C LEU A 589 15.39 -7.20 2.36
N PHE A 590 15.61 -6.25 1.45
CA PHE A 590 14.78 -6.07 0.26
C PHE A 590 14.85 -7.29 -0.67
N ASP A 591 16.04 -7.85 -0.90
CA ASP A 591 16.21 -9.07 -1.68
C ASP A 591 15.53 -10.28 -1.01
N ALA A 592 15.68 -10.41 0.32
CA ALA A 592 15.01 -11.46 1.08
C ALA A 592 13.47 -11.31 1.01
N PHE A 593 12.96 -10.08 1.09
CA PHE A 593 11.54 -9.81 0.98
C PHE A 593 10.98 -10.14 -0.41
N ILE A 594 11.71 -9.78 -1.47
CA ILE A 594 11.35 -10.15 -2.85
C ILE A 594 11.27 -11.68 -2.99
N LYS A 595 12.27 -12.40 -2.48
CA LYS A 595 12.31 -13.87 -2.52
C LYS A 595 11.18 -14.49 -1.70
N LEU A 596 10.86 -13.91 -0.55
CA LEU A 596 9.73 -14.34 0.28
C LEU A 596 8.40 -14.18 -0.46
N LEU A 597 8.18 -13.02 -1.11
CA LEU A 597 6.98 -12.78 -1.91
C LEU A 597 6.89 -13.76 -3.09
N ALA A 598 7.98 -13.95 -3.81
CA ALA A 598 8.05 -14.90 -4.93
C ALA A 598 7.78 -16.33 -4.45
N GLY A 599 8.37 -16.72 -3.31
CA GLY A 599 8.11 -18.03 -2.69
C GLY A 599 6.66 -18.20 -2.23
N ALA A 600 6.02 -17.15 -1.73
CA ALA A 600 4.59 -17.18 -1.39
C ALA A 600 3.70 -17.33 -2.63
N ILE A 601 4.10 -16.78 -3.77
CA ILE A 601 3.40 -16.94 -5.05
C ILE A 601 3.57 -18.37 -5.56
N ASP A 602 4.80 -18.88 -5.52
CA ASP A 602 5.09 -20.28 -5.90
C ASP A 602 4.36 -21.28 -5.00
N ALA A 603 4.22 -21.00 -3.69
CA ALA A 603 3.48 -21.84 -2.75
C ALA A 603 1.99 -21.91 -3.02
N LYS A 604 1.42 -20.94 -3.73
CA LYS A 604 0.00 -20.90 -4.11
C LYS A 604 -0.37 -22.01 -5.09
N SER A 605 0.55 -22.40 -5.97
CA SER A 605 0.35 -23.55 -6.84
C SER A 605 1.50 -24.53 -6.66
N PRO A 606 1.23 -25.78 -6.27
CA PRO A 606 2.25 -26.81 -6.11
C PRO A 606 3.07 -27.08 -7.39
N HIS A 607 2.58 -26.58 -8.51
CA HIS A 607 3.11 -26.82 -9.86
C HIS A 607 3.99 -25.69 -10.40
N THR A 608 4.16 -24.62 -9.64
CA THR A 608 5.07 -23.49 -9.95
C THR A 608 6.30 -23.48 -9.02
N GLY A 609 6.48 -24.54 -8.23
CA GLY A 609 7.59 -24.64 -7.29
C GLY A 609 8.96 -24.45 -7.96
N GLY A 610 9.63 -23.33 -7.63
CA GLY A 610 10.93 -22.96 -8.16
C GLY A 610 10.93 -22.24 -9.51
N HIS A 611 9.78 -21.96 -10.13
CA HIS A 611 9.70 -21.14 -11.35
C HIS A 611 10.24 -19.75 -11.09
N CYS A 612 9.75 -19.09 -10.04
CA CYS A 612 10.20 -17.75 -9.64
C CYS A 612 11.68 -17.70 -9.25
N GLU A 613 12.32 -18.82 -8.93
CA GLU A 613 13.76 -18.92 -8.69
C GLU A 613 14.55 -19.14 -9.99
N ARG A 614 14.06 -20.00 -10.89
CA ARG A 614 14.79 -20.40 -12.11
C ARG A 614 14.80 -19.33 -13.19
N VAL A 615 13.68 -18.62 -13.40
CA VAL A 615 13.57 -17.53 -14.38
C VAL A 615 14.59 -16.40 -14.14
N PRO A 616 14.80 -15.88 -12.92
CA PRO A 616 15.85 -14.90 -12.65
C PRO A 616 17.25 -15.36 -13.01
N HIS A 617 17.55 -16.64 -12.79
CA HIS A 617 18.84 -17.20 -13.17
C HIS A 617 19.02 -17.19 -14.69
N LEU A 618 18.02 -17.65 -15.43
CA LEU A 618 18.08 -17.69 -16.88
C LEU A 618 18.15 -16.30 -17.52
N ALA A 619 17.32 -15.36 -17.03
CA ALA A 619 17.33 -13.98 -17.51
C ALA A 619 18.72 -13.32 -17.30
N LYS A 620 19.33 -13.53 -16.13
CA LYS A 620 20.70 -13.06 -15.86
C LYS A 620 21.76 -13.70 -16.75
N MET A 621 21.66 -15.02 -17.01
CA MET A 621 22.59 -15.71 -17.90
C MET A 621 22.50 -15.17 -19.34
N LEU A 622 21.29 -14.92 -19.82
CA LEU A 622 21.07 -14.35 -21.15
C LEU A 622 21.54 -12.90 -21.23
N ALA A 623 21.25 -12.11 -20.20
CA ALA A 623 21.71 -10.73 -20.13
C ALA A 623 23.24 -10.60 -20.06
N ALA A 624 23.91 -11.50 -19.31
CA ALA A 624 25.36 -11.58 -19.28
C ALA A 624 25.92 -11.96 -20.66
N ALA A 625 25.35 -12.96 -21.32
CA ALA A 625 25.75 -13.35 -22.67
C ALA A 625 25.57 -12.21 -23.69
N ALA A 626 24.55 -11.37 -23.52
CA ALA A 626 24.34 -10.20 -24.35
C ALA A 626 25.40 -9.09 -24.10
N CYS A 627 25.85 -8.93 -22.85
CA CYS A 627 26.95 -8.01 -22.52
C CYS A 627 28.32 -8.50 -23.03
N ASP A 628 28.50 -9.82 -23.07
CA ASP A 628 29.76 -10.48 -23.51
C ASP A 628 29.82 -10.65 -25.03
N ALA A 629 28.73 -10.35 -25.75
CA ALA A 629 28.66 -10.54 -27.20
C ALA A 629 29.63 -9.58 -27.93
N THR A 630 30.56 -10.17 -28.69
CA THR A 630 31.56 -9.43 -29.48
C THR A 630 31.07 -9.15 -30.92
N GLU A 631 30.05 -9.86 -31.35
CA GLU A 631 29.49 -9.80 -32.69
C GLU A 631 27.95 -9.70 -32.64
N GLY A 632 27.33 -9.41 -33.79
CA GLY A 632 25.88 -9.38 -33.93
C GLY A 632 25.22 -8.12 -33.36
N PRO A 633 23.91 -8.13 -33.22
CA PRO A 633 23.13 -6.95 -32.80
C PRO A 633 23.43 -6.46 -31.38
N TYR A 634 23.93 -7.35 -30.51
CA TYR A 634 24.19 -7.04 -29.09
C TYR A 634 25.66 -6.69 -28.78
N LYS A 635 26.56 -6.59 -29.80
CA LYS A 635 28.00 -6.29 -29.61
C LYS A 635 28.30 -4.99 -28.86
N SER A 636 27.38 -4.04 -28.87
CA SER A 636 27.46 -2.79 -28.13
C SER A 636 26.56 -2.72 -26.90
N PHE A 637 25.88 -3.81 -26.60
CA PHE A 637 24.96 -3.87 -25.46
C PHE A 637 25.76 -3.99 -24.16
N GLN A 638 25.53 -3.04 -23.27
CA GLN A 638 26.12 -3.05 -21.93
C GLN A 638 25.04 -2.72 -20.90
N MET A 639 25.09 -3.34 -19.76
CA MET A 639 24.19 -3.07 -18.65
C MET A 639 24.91 -2.36 -17.54
N THR A 640 24.30 -1.29 -17.06
CA THR A 640 24.66 -0.65 -15.80
C THR A 640 24.29 -1.58 -14.64
N ASP A 641 24.92 -1.37 -13.47
CA ASP A 641 24.56 -2.14 -12.27
C ASP A 641 23.11 -1.92 -11.85
N THR A 642 22.56 -0.72 -12.11
CA THR A 642 21.15 -0.41 -11.88
C THR A 642 20.22 -1.22 -12.79
N GLN A 643 20.60 -1.46 -14.04
CA GLN A 643 19.84 -2.30 -14.96
C GLN A 643 19.91 -3.78 -14.60
N LYS A 644 21.06 -4.25 -14.10
CA LYS A 644 21.21 -5.61 -13.57
C LYS A 644 20.30 -5.84 -12.37
N GLU A 645 20.22 -4.83 -11.48
CA GLU A 645 19.35 -4.87 -10.31
C GLU A 645 17.87 -4.81 -10.73
N ALA A 646 17.51 -3.94 -11.68
CA ALA A 646 16.15 -3.85 -12.18
C ALA A 646 15.69 -5.17 -12.85
N LEU A 647 16.56 -5.82 -13.64
CA LEU A 647 16.28 -7.13 -14.20
C LEU A 647 16.13 -8.19 -13.10
N HIS A 648 16.97 -8.14 -12.06
CA HIS A 648 16.87 -9.04 -10.93
C HIS A 648 15.51 -8.95 -10.24
N VAL A 649 15.12 -7.73 -9.84
CA VAL A 649 13.86 -7.47 -9.15
C VAL A 649 12.66 -7.83 -10.05
N ALA A 650 12.71 -7.42 -11.32
CA ALA A 650 11.65 -7.73 -12.28
C ALA A 650 11.46 -9.23 -12.49
N ALA A 651 12.56 -9.96 -12.58
CA ALA A 651 12.52 -11.40 -12.81
C ALA A 651 11.98 -12.19 -11.61
N TRP A 652 12.25 -11.75 -10.40
CA TRP A 652 11.66 -12.36 -9.19
C TRP A 652 10.17 -12.04 -9.04
N LEU A 653 9.72 -10.87 -9.49
CA LEU A 653 8.36 -10.36 -9.27
C LEU A 653 7.49 -10.40 -10.53
N HIS A 654 7.96 -10.96 -11.66
CA HIS A 654 7.25 -10.93 -12.95
C HIS A 654 5.84 -11.51 -12.86
N ASP A 655 5.65 -12.47 -11.99
CA ASP A 655 4.44 -13.24 -11.80
C ASP A 655 3.66 -12.85 -10.53
N CYS A 656 4.01 -11.75 -9.86
CA CYS A 656 3.39 -11.39 -8.57
C CYS A 656 1.86 -11.23 -8.66
N GLY A 657 1.33 -10.89 -9.81
CA GLY A 657 -0.11 -10.81 -10.05
C GLY A 657 -0.84 -12.15 -10.02
N LYS A 658 -0.14 -13.30 -10.12
CA LYS A 658 -0.75 -14.63 -9.96
C LYS A 658 -1.42 -14.81 -8.59
N VAL A 659 -1.06 -14.01 -7.60
CA VAL A 659 -1.74 -14.00 -6.30
C VAL A 659 -3.25 -13.71 -6.41
N THR A 660 -3.67 -12.98 -7.44
CA THR A 660 -5.07 -12.64 -7.69
C THR A 660 -5.83 -13.69 -8.51
N THR A 661 -5.12 -14.65 -9.09
CA THR A 661 -5.73 -15.72 -9.88
C THR A 661 -6.17 -16.86 -8.95
N PRO A 662 -7.43 -17.30 -9.00
CA PRO A 662 -7.88 -18.43 -8.21
C PRO A 662 -7.12 -19.72 -8.52
N GLU A 663 -6.75 -20.49 -7.50
CA GLU A 663 -5.98 -21.74 -7.62
C GLU A 663 -6.64 -22.75 -8.56
N TYR A 664 -7.95 -22.93 -8.42
CA TYR A 664 -8.70 -23.86 -9.25
C TYR A 664 -8.69 -23.53 -10.75
N ILE A 665 -8.28 -22.30 -11.14
CA ILE A 665 -8.10 -21.94 -12.55
C ILE A 665 -6.68 -22.26 -13.01
N ILE A 666 -5.69 -22.01 -12.15
CA ILE A 666 -4.28 -22.28 -12.45
C ILE A 666 -4.07 -23.78 -12.65
N ASP A 667 -4.65 -24.58 -11.75
CA ASP A 667 -4.44 -26.04 -11.68
C ASP A 667 -5.52 -26.83 -12.41
N LYS A 668 -6.40 -26.16 -13.16
CA LYS A 668 -7.53 -26.78 -13.84
C LYS A 668 -7.10 -27.89 -14.79
N ALA A 669 -7.35 -29.15 -14.41
CA ALA A 669 -6.94 -30.32 -15.17
C ALA A 669 -7.97 -30.73 -16.24
N THR A 670 -9.28 -30.48 -16.01
CA THR A 670 -10.35 -30.86 -16.91
C THR A 670 -11.27 -29.67 -17.23
N LYS A 671 -12.07 -29.78 -18.30
CA LYS A 671 -12.91 -28.66 -18.76
C LYS A 671 -14.03 -28.28 -17.78
N LEU A 672 -14.62 -29.26 -17.10
CA LEU A 672 -15.73 -29.07 -16.16
C LEU A 672 -15.28 -28.79 -14.73
N GLU A 673 -13.99 -28.88 -14.47
CA GLU A 673 -13.43 -28.66 -13.15
C GLU A 673 -13.55 -27.19 -12.71
N THR A 674 -13.91 -27.01 -11.45
CA THR A 674 -13.86 -25.76 -10.70
C THR A 674 -13.18 -26.08 -9.36
N LEU A 675 -13.86 -25.94 -8.21
CA LEU A 675 -13.42 -26.54 -6.94
C LEU A 675 -13.71 -28.05 -6.90
N HIS A 676 -14.53 -28.53 -7.79
CA HIS A 676 -14.97 -29.89 -7.95
C HIS A 676 -15.21 -30.15 -9.44
N ASP A 677 -14.80 -31.33 -9.95
CA ASP A 677 -15.06 -31.71 -11.34
C ASP A 677 -16.52 -32.17 -11.48
N ARG A 678 -17.32 -31.35 -12.18
CA ARG A 678 -18.76 -31.62 -12.36
C ARG A 678 -19.05 -32.80 -13.27
N ILE A 679 -18.05 -33.45 -13.83
CA ILE A 679 -18.21 -34.71 -14.53
C ILE A 679 -18.86 -35.77 -13.62
N HIS A 680 -18.64 -35.66 -12.29
CA HIS A 680 -19.23 -36.57 -11.34
C HIS A 680 -20.75 -36.38 -11.23
N GLU A 681 -21.25 -35.16 -11.28
CA GLU A 681 -22.70 -34.87 -11.34
C GLU A 681 -23.30 -35.35 -12.65
N ILE A 682 -22.60 -35.09 -13.77
CA ILE A 682 -23.05 -35.57 -15.08
C ILE A 682 -23.10 -37.10 -15.10
N ARG A 683 -22.08 -37.78 -14.55
CA ARG A 683 -22.08 -39.25 -14.40
C ARG A 683 -23.34 -39.73 -13.66
N MET A 684 -23.70 -39.07 -12.57
CA MET A 684 -24.89 -39.43 -11.80
C MET A 684 -26.17 -39.24 -12.63
N ARG A 685 -26.27 -38.20 -13.48
CA ARG A 685 -27.43 -37.99 -14.38
C ARG A 685 -27.50 -39.12 -15.41
N PHE A 686 -26.39 -39.59 -15.96
CA PHE A 686 -26.36 -40.77 -16.83
C PHE A 686 -26.79 -42.04 -16.09
N GLU A 687 -26.34 -42.22 -14.84
CA GLU A 687 -26.80 -43.35 -14.01
C GLU A 687 -28.30 -43.28 -13.74
N VAL A 688 -28.89 -42.09 -13.52
CA VAL A 688 -30.33 -41.91 -13.41
C VAL A 688 -31.01 -42.38 -14.69
N LEU A 689 -30.59 -41.91 -15.87
CA LEU A 689 -31.15 -42.33 -17.15
C LEU A 689 -31.05 -43.85 -17.40
N LYS A 690 -29.95 -44.48 -16.97
CA LYS A 690 -29.83 -45.95 -17.04
C LYS A 690 -30.84 -46.65 -16.11
N ARG A 691 -31.12 -46.07 -14.93
CA ARG A 691 -32.18 -46.59 -14.02
C ARG A 691 -33.55 -46.34 -14.63
N ASP A 692 -33.77 -45.20 -15.26
CA ASP A 692 -35.05 -44.94 -15.97
C ASP A 692 -35.24 -45.97 -17.08
N ALA A 693 -34.23 -46.28 -17.88
CA ALA A 693 -34.29 -47.32 -18.89
C ALA A 693 -34.61 -48.72 -18.30
N GLN A 694 -34.05 -49.03 -17.11
CA GLN A 694 -34.39 -50.27 -16.38
C GLN A 694 -35.79 -50.24 -15.86
N ILE A 695 -36.32 -49.14 -15.37
CA ILE A 695 -37.68 -48.94 -14.91
C ILE A 695 -38.66 -49.12 -16.10
N ASP A 696 -38.33 -48.54 -17.24
CA ASP A 696 -39.13 -48.64 -18.45
C ASP A 696 -39.15 -50.08 -18.97
N TYR A 697 -38.04 -50.81 -18.90
CA TYR A 697 -38.01 -52.23 -19.15
C TYR A 697 -38.98 -52.98 -18.23
N LEU A 698 -38.89 -52.73 -16.91
CA LEU A 698 -39.80 -53.40 -15.96
C LEU A 698 -41.26 -53.03 -16.19
N ARG A 699 -41.56 -51.80 -16.54
CA ARG A 699 -42.91 -51.32 -16.89
C ARG A 699 -43.41 -51.97 -18.16
N ALA A 700 -42.61 -52.15 -19.17
CA ALA A 700 -42.93 -52.82 -20.43
C ALA A 700 -43.29 -54.31 -20.17
N ILE A 701 -42.49 -54.96 -19.32
CA ILE A 701 -42.84 -56.34 -18.86
C ILE A 701 -44.15 -56.36 -18.11
N ALA A 702 -44.38 -55.46 -17.17
CA ALA A 702 -45.65 -55.38 -16.42
C ALA A 702 -46.87 -55.08 -17.32
N ALA A 703 -46.65 -54.38 -18.43
CA ALA A 703 -47.68 -54.11 -19.46
C ALA A 703 -47.89 -55.25 -20.46
N GLY A 704 -47.12 -56.34 -20.31
CA GLY A 704 -47.26 -57.54 -21.15
C GLY A 704 -46.52 -57.48 -22.49
N GLU A 705 -45.55 -56.61 -22.62
CA GLU A 705 -44.64 -56.62 -23.78
C GLU A 705 -43.73 -57.83 -23.79
N ASP A 706 -43.19 -58.18 -24.97
CA ASP A 706 -42.20 -59.25 -25.12
C ASP A 706 -40.90 -58.88 -24.34
N GLU A 707 -40.55 -59.79 -23.44
CA GLU A 707 -39.39 -59.61 -22.54
C GLU A 707 -38.06 -59.43 -23.31
N HIS A 708 -37.88 -60.25 -24.38
CA HIS A 708 -36.65 -60.15 -25.15
C HIS A 708 -36.52 -58.82 -25.93
N ALA A 709 -37.62 -58.34 -26.47
CA ALA A 709 -37.64 -57.05 -27.16
C ALA A 709 -37.47 -55.87 -26.19
N ALA A 710 -38.15 -55.92 -25.03
CA ALA A 710 -38.00 -54.90 -23.96
C ALA A 710 -36.58 -54.89 -23.41
N ARG A 711 -35.97 -56.06 -23.18
CA ARG A 711 -34.59 -56.20 -22.72
C ARG A 711 -33.61 -55.61 -23.74
N ALA A 712 -33.76 -56.00 -25.00
CA ALA A 712 -32.89 -55.49 -26.09
C ALA A 712 -32.94 -53.96 -26.18
N ARG A 713 -34.12 -53.32 -26.02
CA ARG A 713 -34.24 -51.84 -25.96
C ARG A 713 -33.52 -51.24 -24.79
N CYS A 714 -33.67 -51.87 -23.59
CA CYS A 714 -32.99 -51.43 -22.38
C CYS A 714 -31.48 -51.51 -22.55
N ASP A 715 -30.97 -52.67 -22.99
CA ASP A 715 -29.54 -52.89 -23.20
C ASP A 715 -28.96 -51.93 -24.25
N GLN A 716 -29.71 -51.73 -25.37
CA GLN A 716 -29.30 -50.75 -26.40
C GLN A 716 -29.29 -49.33 -25.85
N THR A 717 -30.28 -48.95 -25.04
CA THR A 717 -30.33 -47.60 -24.42
C THR A 717 -29.19 -47.43 -23.44
N CYS A 718 -28.91 -48.41 -22.57
CA CYS A 718 -27.82 -48.38 -21.63
C CYS A 718 -26.47 -48.29 -22.36
N GLN A 719 -26.26 -49.07 -23.40
CA GLN A 719 -25.04 -49.04 -24.19
C GLN A 719 -24.84 -47.64 -24.84
N ALA A 720 -25.92 -47.07 -25.44
CA ALA A 720 -25.86 -45.73 -25.99
C ALA A 720 -25.53 -44.66 -24.97
N LEU A 721 -26.02 -44.78 -23.72
CA LEU A 721 -25.69 -43.91 -22.62
C LEU A 721 -24.23 -44.09 -22.16
N ASP A 722 -23.72 -45.32 -22.14
CA ASP A 722 -22.32 -45.59 -21.83
C ASP A 722 -21.36 -44.98 -22.87
N ASP A 723 -21.68 -45.12 -24.15
CA ASP A 723 -20.93 -44.55 -25.28
C ASP A 723 -20.99 -43.01 -25.26
N ASP A 724 -22.13 -42.43 -24.91
CA ASP A 724 -22.29 -40.98 -24.78
C ASP A 724 -21.56 -40.45 -23.55
N PHE A 725 -21.57 -41.15 -22.40
CA PHE A 725 -20.79 -40.75 -21.25
C PHE A 725 -19.29 -40.85 -21.51
N ALA A 726 -18.83 -41.94 -22.13
CA ALA A 726 -17.43 -42.09 -22.50
C ALA A 726 -16.97 -40.94 -23.40
N PHE A 727 -17.77 -40.53 -24.35
CA PHE A 727 -17.51 -39.38 -25.21
C PHE A 727 -17.44 -38.05 -24.42
N VAL A 728 -18.42 -37.78 -23.54
CA VAL A 728 -18.40 -36.58 -22.69
C VAL A 728 -17.16 -36.55 -21.78
N ALA A 729 -16.81 -37.70 -21.19
CA ALA A 729 -15.62 -37.83 -20.35
C ALA A 729 -14.32 -37.55 -21.13
N THR A 730 -14.21 -38.04 -22.36
CA THR A 730 -13.10 -37.73 -23.26
C THR A 730 -13.04 -36.24 -23.57
N CYS A 731 -14.16 -35.61 -23.90
CA CYS A 731 -14.23 -34.17 -24.13
C CYS A 731 -13.80 -33.38 -22.90
N ASN A 732 -14.12 -33.85 -21.67
CA ASN A 732 -13.77 -33.17 -20.42
C ASN A 732 -12.24 -33.13 -20.21
N GLN A 733 -11.49 -34.13 -20.65
CA GLN A 733 -10.03 -34.17 -20.51
C GLN A 733 -9.31 -33.07 -21.28
N GLY A 734 -9.94 -32.50 -22.33
CA GLY A 734 -9.38 -31.37 -23.08
C GLY A 734 -8.16 -31.69 -23.92
N ALA A 735 -7.80 -32.98 -24.08
CA ALA A 735 -6.64 -33.41 -24.85
C ALA A 735 -6.87 -33.29 -26.36
N GLU A 736 -8.09 -33.44 -26.81
CA GLU A 736 -8.46 -33.44 -28.22
C GLU A 736 -8.87 -32.04 -28.71
N PHE A 737 -8.71 -31.85 -30.03
CA PHE A 737 -9.18 -30.64 -30.69
C PHE A 737 -10.69 -30.73 -30.91
N MET A 738 -11.46 -29.81 -30.38
CA MET A 738 -12.90 -29.75 -30.51
C MET A 738 -13.31 -29.26 -31.92
N ASP A 739 -13.61 -30.18 -32.82
CA ASP A 739 -14.10 -29.88 -34.16
C ASP A 739 -15.64 -29.72 -34.20
N ALA A 740 -16.19 -29.51 -35.41
CA ALA A 740 -17.63 -29.35 -35.58
C ALA A 740 -18.41 -30.63 -35.23
N ALA A 741 -17.90 -31.81 -35.61
CA ALA A 741 -18.54 -33.09 -35.39
C ALA A 741 -18.65 -33.41 -33.88
N HIS A 742 -17.58 -33.13 -33.11
CA HIS A 742 -17.61 -33.29 -31.66
C HIS A 742 -18.64 -32.36 -31.02
N LYS A 743 -18.72 -31.08 -31.46
CA LYS A 743 -19.76 -30.13 -30.99
C LYS A 743 -21.17 -30.59 -31.28
N ASP A 744 -21.41 -31.04 -32.48
CA ASP A 744 -22.73 -31.54 -32.88
C ASP A 744 -23.14 -32.76 -32.03
N ARG A 745 -22.21 -33.68 -31.79
CA ARG A 745 -22.43 -34.81 -30.89
C ARG A 745 -22.68 -34.39 -29.44
N LEU A 746 -21.95 -33.40 -28.91
CA LEU A 746 -22.23 -32.85 -27.58
C LEU A 746 -23.62 -32.27 -27.49
N LEU A 747 -24.08 -31.52 -28.50
CA LEU A 747 -25.43 -30.97 -28.57
C LEU A 747 -26.51 -32.08 -28.64
N GLN A 748 -26.21 -33.16 -29.36
CA GLN A 748 -27.08 -34.34 -29.40
C GLN A 748 -27.18 -35.01 -28.04
N VAL A 749 -26.07 -35.22 -27.35
CA VAL A 749 -26.07 -35.76 -25.98
C VAL A 749 -26.81 -34.84 -25.01
N ALA A 750 -26.58 -33.53 -25.13
CA ALA A 750 -27.25 -32.52 -24.31
C ALA A 750 -28.77 -32.50 -24.48
N SER A 751 -29.29 -32.85 -25.67
CA SER A 751 -30.72 -32.89 -25.94
C SER A 751 -31.49 -33.99 -25.19
N ARG A 752 -30.78 -35.01 -24.67
CA ARG A 752 -31.38 -35.98 -23.75
C ARG A 752 -31.84 -35.28 -22.49
N THR A 753 -32.99 -35.70 -21.97
CA THR A 753 -33.55 -35.10 -20.76
C THR A 753 -33.63 -36.14 -19.66
N TRP A 754 -33.50 -35.71 -18.44
CA TRP A 754 -33.70 -36.48 -17.23
C TRP A 754 -34.67 -35.77 -16.30
N GLN A 755 -35.32 -36.51 -15.43
CA GLN A 755 -36.36 -35.96 -14.56
C GLN A 755 -35.79 -35.63 -13.20
N ARG A 756 -35.88 -34.37 -12.81
CA ARG A 756 -35.53 -33.90 -11.48
C ARG A 756 -36.80 -33.82 -10.62
N THR A 757 -36.77 -34.43 -9.44
CA THR A 757 -37.86 -34.46 -8.47
C THR A 757 -37.59 -33.64 -7.22
N LEU A 758 -36.35 -33.28 -6.97
CA LEU A 758 -35.92 -32.45 -5.84
C LEU A 758 -35.79 -30.99 -6.26
N ASP A 759 -36.10 -30.09 -5.33
CA ASP A 759 -35.88 -28.65 -5.54
C ASP A 759 -34.37 -28.32 -5.53
N ASP A 760 -33.87 -27.77 -6.64
CA ASP A 760 -32.47 -27.38 -6.84
C ASP A 760 -32.12 -26.07 -6.17
N ARG A 761 -33.06 -25.44 -5.46
CA ARG A 761 -32.84 -24.21 -4.68
C ARG A 761 -32.68 -24.46 -3.19
N LEU A 762 -32.79 -25.69 -2.75
CA LEU A 762 -32.58 -26.08 -1.36
C LEU A 762 -31.10 -26.40 -1.08
N GLY A 763 -30.61 -25.94 0.05
CA GLY A 763 -29.25 -26.28 0.54
C GLY A 763 -28.11 -25.58 -0.19
N ILE A 764 -28.40 -24.60 -1.05
CA ILE A 764 -27.40 -23.82 -1.80
C ILE A 764 -27.07 -22.49 -1.13
N SER A 765 -25.96 -21.86 -1.53
CA SER A 765 -25.56 -20.55 -1.04
C SER A 765 -26.54 -19.45 -1.44
N ARG A 766 -26.58 -18.35 -0.70
CA ARG A 766 -27.42 -17.18 -1.04
C ARG A 766 -27.07 -16.62 -2.40
N GLU A 767 -25.79 -16.61 -2.74
CA GLU A 767 -25.30 -16.10 -4.03
C GLU A 767 -25.81 -16.97 -5.18
N GLU A 768 -25.75 -18.29 -5.05
CA GLU A 768 -26.27 -19.22 -6.04
C GLU A 768 -27.79 -19.11 -6.15
N LEU A 769 -28.49 -19.01 -5.01
CA LEU A 769 -29.94 -18.79 -5.00
C LEU A 769 -30.34 -17.50 -5.73
N SER A 770 -29.58 -16.43 -5.55
CA SER A 770 -29.79 -15.17 -6.26
C SER A 770 -29.62 -15.32 -7.77
N ARG A 771 -28.63 -16.10 -8.23
CA ARG A 771 -28.48 -16.41 -9.66
C ARG A 771 -29.64 -17.26 -10.18
N LYS A 772 -30.04 -18.29 -9.47
CA LYS A 772 -31.22 -19.14 -9.84
C LYS A 772 -32.53 -18.36 -9.83
N ALA A 773 -32.64 -17.31 -9.01
CA ALA A 773 -33.83 -16.46 -8.98
C ALA A 773 -34.02 -15.59 -10.25
N ARG A 774 -33.03 -15.51 -11.13
CA ARG A 774 -33.15 -14.85 -12.45
C ARG A 774 -34.18 -15.54 -13.32
N VAL A 775 -34.41 -16.83 -13.11
CA VAL A 775 -35.39 -17.64 -13.83
C VAL A 775 -36.43 -18.16 -12.83
N PRO A 776 -37.72 -18.16 -13.19
CA PRO A 776 -38.77 -18.76 -12.35
C PRO A 776 -38.45 -20.22 -12.01
N ALA A 777 -38.82 -20.66 -10.81
CA ALA A 777 -38.67 -22.03 -10.41
C ALA A 777 -39.57 -22.92 -11.28
N GLN A 778 -39.03 -24.01 -11.81
CA GLN A 778 -39.80 -24.98 -12.53
C GLN A 778 -40.61 -25.85 -11.56
N PRO A 779 -41.90 -26.13 -11.85
CA PRO A 779 -42.67 -27.06 -11.05
C PRO A 779 -42.03 -28.45 -11.10
N LEU A 780 -42.03 -29.14 -9.97
CA LEU A 780 -41.55 -30.51 -9.88
C LEU A 780 -42.65 -31.52 -10.16
N PRO A 781 -42.35 -32.60 -10.82
CA PRO A 781 -41.08 -32.99 -11.42
C PRO A 781 -40.73 -32.21 -12.67
N ALA A 782 -39.48 -31.73 -12.77
CA ALA A 782 -38.99 -30.94 -13.88
C ALA A 782 -38.12 -31.78 -14.84
N TRP A 783 -38.32 -31.59 -16.15
CA TRP A 783 -37.44 -32.19 -17.15
C TRP A 783 -36.28 -31.26 -17.47
N GLU A 784 -35.09 -31.76 -17.25
CA GLU A 784 -33.85 -31.00 -17.49
C GLU A 784 -33.00 -31.67 -18.57
N PRO A 785 -32.34 -30.92 -19.44
CA PRO A 785 -31.36 -31.47 -20.37
C PRO A 785 -30.19 -32.10 -19.61
N LEU A 786 -29.62 -33.14 -20.19
CA LEU A 786 -28.52 -33.91 -19.59
C LEU A 786 -27.26 -33.07 -19.41
N LEU A 787 -26.99 -32.19 -20.38
CA LEU A 787 -25.98 -31.14 -20.31
C LEU A 787 -26.63 -29.79 -20.60
N ALA A 788 -26.34 -28.78 -19.83
CA ALA A 788 -26.99 -27.48 -20.00
C ALA A 788 -26.08 -26.29 -19.71
N ASP A 789 -26.32 -25.22 -20.43
CA ASP A 789 -25.88 -23.89 -20.10
C ASP A 789 -27.08 -23.15 -19.52
N LYS A 790 -27.08 -22.95 -18.20
CA LYS A 790 -28.17 -22.29 -17.48
C LYS A 790 -27.76 -20.85 -17.09
N ASP A 791 -28.76 -19.99 -16.89
CA ASP A 791 -28.50 -18.59 -16.49
C ASP A 791 -27.77 -18.48 -15.13
N GLU A 792 -27.99 -19.41 -14.21
CA GLU A 792 -27.27 -19.48 -12.95
C GLU A 792 -25.78 -19.84 -13.09
N HIS A 793 -25.38 -20.41 -14.25
CA HIS A 793 -23.98 -20.68 -14.55
C HIS A 793 -23.21 -19.42 -14.92
N ILE A 794 -23.91 -18.32 -15.23
CA ILE A 794 -23.30 -17.04 -15.57
C ILE A 794 -23.02 -16.26 -14.30
N ILE A 795 -21.76 -15.95 -14.07
CA ILE A 795 -21.31 -15.02 -13.04
C ILE A 795 -20.98 -13.70 -13.73
N GLU A 796 -21.77 -12.69 -13.41
CA GLU A 796 -21.63 -11.37 -14.01
C GLU A 796 -20.35 -10.69 -13.51
N ARG A 797 -19.76 -9.90 -14.40
CA ARG A 797 -18.61 -9.07 -14.09
C ARG A 797 -19.06 -7.78 -13.40
N THR A 798 -18.33 -7.38 -12.39
CA THR A 798 -18.55 -6.09 -11.73
C THR A 798 -17.66 -5.01 -12.35
N ALA A 799 -17.89 -3.76 -12.01
CA ALA A 799 -17.05 -2.66 -12.47
C ALA A 799 -15.58 -2.81 -12.03
N HIS A 800 -15.34 -3.47 -10.88
CA HIS A 800 -14.00 -3.76 -10.38
C HIS A 800 -13.26 -4.85 -11.17
N ASP A 801 -14.00 -5.71 -11.86
CA ASP A 801 -13.43 -6.79 -12.66
C ASP A 801 -13.17 -6.38 -14.12
N THR A 802 -13.41 -5.13 -14.46
CA THR A 802 -13.29 -4.62 -15.84
C THR A 802 -12.08 -3.71 -15.96
N ILE A 803 -11.31 -3.88 -17.02
CA ILE A 803 -10.22 -2.98 -17.38
C ILE A 803 -10.86 -1.77 -18.09
N PRO A 804 -10.81 -0.55 -17.50
CA PRO A 804 -11.35 0.64 -18.14
C PRO A 804 -10.63 0.95 -19.45
N ALA A 805 -11.34 1.45 -20.46
CA ALA A 805 -10.74 1.81 -21.74
C ALA A 805 -9.72 2.97 -21.62
N ASP A 806 -9.89 3.83 -20.63
CA ASP A 806 -9.04 4.97 -20.30
C ASP A 806 -8.02 4.66 -19.19
N ASN A 807 -7.71 3.36 -18.96
CA ASN A 807 -6.77 2.97 -17.92
C ASN A 807 -5.39 3.64 -18.12
N PRO A 808 -4.74 4.10 -17.03
CA PRO A 808 -3.49 4.86 -17.11
C PRO A 808 -2.29 4.02 -17.55
N TRP A 809 -2.39 2.69 -17.55
CA TRP A 809 -1.32 1.77 -17.91
C TRP A 809 -1.33 1.39 -19.40
N GLY A 810 -2.37 1.72 -20.14
CA GLY A 810 -2.51 1.44 -21.56
C GLY A 810 -2.82 -0.02 -21.88
N PHE A 811 -3.49 -0.74 -20.98
CA PHE A 811 -3.91 -2.12 -21.20
C PHE A 811 -4.96 -2.21 -22.32
N LYS A 812 -4.80 -3.22 -23.18
CA LYS A 812 -5.64 -3.49 -24.35
C LYS A 812 -6.15 -4.94 -24.37
N LEU A 813 -6.15 -5.60 -23.23
CA LEU A 813 -6.64 -6.96 -23.09
C LEU A 813 -8.17 -6.97 -23.27
N ASP A 814 -8.68 -7.81 -24.17
CA ASP A 814 -10.11 -7.91 -24.46
C ASP A 814 -10.81 -8.59 -23.28
N THR A 815 -11.68 -7.83 -22.61
CA THR A 815 -12.37 -8.31 -21.41
C THR A 815 -13.61 -9.10 -21.83
N PRO A 816 -13.75 -10.39 -21.49
CA PRO A 816 -14.96 -11.17 -21.73
C PRO A 816 -16.17 -10.54 -21.03
N ARG A 817 -17.36 -10.73 -21.61
CA ARG A 817 -18.62 -10.17 -21.10
C ARG A 817 -18.90 -10.59 -19.66
N HIS A 818 -18.66 -11.86 -19.34
CA HIS A 818 -18.95 -12.43 -18.02
C HIS A 818 -17.65 -12.61 -17.23
N LEU A 819 -17.74 -12.57 -15.90
CA LEU A 819 -16.61 -12.92 -15.04
C LEU A 819 -16.27 -14.39 -15.20
N TYR A 820 -17.29 -15.26 -15.10
CA TYR A 820 -17.17 -16.68 -15.41
C TYR A 820 -18.43 -17.18 -16.10
N ASN A 821 -18.26 -18.08 -17.03
CA ASN A 821 -19.31 -18.90 -17.58
C ASN A 821 -19.04 -20.37 -17.20
N ARG A 822 -19.85 -20.87 -16.26
CA ARG A 822 -19.78 -22.24 -15.77
C ARG A 822 -20.73 -23.18 -16.51
N GLY A 823 -21.26 -22.79 -17.67
CA GLY A 823 -22.08 -23.64 -18.53
C GLY A 823 -21.37 -24.94 -18.89
N GLU A 824 -22.07 -26.04 -18.86
CA GLU A 824 -21.48 -27.37 -19.12
C GLU A 824 -21.07 -27.50 -20.58
N LEU A 825 -21.96 -27.14 -21.51
CA LEU A 825 -21.66 -27.14 -22.93
C LEU A 825 -20.62 -26.09 -23.29
N HIS A 826 -20.71 -24.88 -22.71
CA HIS A 826 -19.74 -23.83 -22.92
C HIS A 826 -18.32 -24.31 -22.61
N ASN A 827 -18.14 -24.99 -21.47
CA ASN A 827 -16.83 -25.49 -21.06
C ASN A 827 -16.41 -26.72 -21.88
N LEU A 828 -17.27 -27.72 -22.08
CA LEU A 828 -16.96 -28.90 -22.89
C LEU A 828 -16.59 -28.55 -24.33
N MET A 829 -17.22 -27.51 -24.91
CA MET A 829 -16.98 -27.07 -26.29
C MET A 829 -15.73 -26.19 -26.45
N VAL A 830 -14.96 -25.97 -25.41
CA VAL A 830 -13.67 -25.26 -25.52
C VAL A 830 -12.80 -25.94 -26.59
N ARG A 831 -12.33 -25.12 -27.54
CA ARG A 831 -11.69 -25.63 -28.77
C ARG A 831 -10.37 -26.38 -28.53
N ARG A 832 -9.57 -25.92 -27.54
CA ARG A 832 -8.28 -26.48 -27.18
C ARG A 832 -7.97 -26.23 -25.70
N GLY A 833 -7.53 -27.25 -25.00
CA GLY A 833 -7.21 -27.17 -23.57
C GLY A 833 -8.45 -27.22 -22.69
N THR A 834 -8.28 -26.85 -21.43
CA THR A 834 -9.31 -26.98 -20.38
C THR A 834 -9.98 -25.67 -19.99
N LEU A 835 -9.40 -24.52 -20.37
CA LEU A 835 -9.82 -23.20 -19.92
C LEU A 835 -10.84 -22.56 -20.86
N SER A 836 -11.97 -22.06 -20.33
CA SER A 836 -12.89 -21.18 -21.04
C SER A 836 -12.23 -19.84 -21.39
N THR A 837 -12.92 -19.03 -22.20
CA THR A 837 -12.44 -17.68 -22.54
C THR A 837 -12.32 -16.79 -21.30
N GLU A 838 -13.26 -16.89 -20.38
CA GLU A 838 -13.30 -16.14 -19.13
C GLU A 838 -12.15 -16.56 -18.18
N GLU A 839 -11.92 -17.85 -18.08
CA GLU A 839 -10.85 -18.42 -17.25
C GLU A 839 -9.47 -18.11 -17.84
N ARG A 840 -9.34 -18.19 -19.17
CA ARG A 840 -8.13 -17.78 -19.89
C ARG A 840 -7.83 -16.30 -19.63
N PHE A 841 -8.84 -15.45 -19.79
CA PHE A 841 -8.70 -14.03 -19.45
C PHE A 841 -8.26 -13.84 -18.00
N LYS A 842 -8.82 -14.62 -17.05
CA LYS A 842 -8.43 -14.50 -15.63
C LYS A 842 -6.99 -14.93 -15.36
N ILE A 843 -6.47 -15.88 -16.12
CA ILE A 843 -5.04 -16.20 -16.09
C ILE A 843 -4.23 -15.05 -16.73
N GLU A 844 -4.63 -14.58 -17.92
CA GLU A 844 -3.92 -13.49 -18.62
C GLU A 844 -3.97 -12.18 -17.83
N ASP A 845 -5.01 -11.96 -17.02
CA ASP A 845 -5.17 -10.81 -16.12
C ASP A 845 -4.06 -10.72 -15.05
N HIS A 846 -3.36 -11.84 -14.73
CA HIS A 846 -2.27 -11.78 -13.76
C HIS A 846 -1.20 -10.77 -14.16
N ILE A 847 -0.94 -10.59 -15.47
CA ILE A 847 0.07 -9.64 -15.93
C ILE A 847 -0.41 -8.19 -15.76
N VAL A 848 -1.72 -7.94 -15.92
CA VAL A 848 -2.34 -6.66 -15.60
C VAL A 848 -2.14 -6.34 -14.13
N GLN A 849 -2.43 -7.31 -13.27
CA GLN A 849 -2.26 -7.17 -11.81
C GLN A 849 -0.78 -7.01 -11.42
N THR A 850 0.13 -7.77 -12.04
CA THR A 850 1.58 -7.59 -11.87
C THR A 850 1.98 -6.15 -12.16
N GLN A 851 1.55 -5.61 -13.29
CA GLN A 851 1.90 -4.25 -13.68
C GLN A 851 1.31 -3.21 -12.74
N ILE A 852 0.05 -3.37 -12.33
CA ILE A 852 -0.60 -2.47 -11.36
C ILE A 852 0.15 -2.53 -10.03
N MET A 853 0.36 -3.71 -9.47
CA MET A 853 1.03 -3.90 -8.18
C MET A 853 2.44 -3.30 -8.18
N LEU A 854 3.24 -3.60 -9.20
CA LEU A 854 4.59 -3.06 -9.32
C LEU A 854 4.60 -1.55 -9.58
N SER A 855 3.63 -1.01 -10.30
CA SER A 855 3.53 0.44 -10.54
C SER A 855 3.13 1.24 -9.29
N LEU A 856 2.48 0.61 -8.32
CA LEU A 856 2.13 1.22 -7.03
C LEU A 856 3.31 1.26 -6.05
N LEU A 857 4.35 0.44 -6.28
CA LEU A 857 5.54 0.47 -5.44
C LEU A 857 6.36 1.74 -5.70
N PRO A 858 6.81 2.44 -4.64
CA PRO A 858 7.60 3.66 -4.78
C PRO A 858 9.06 3.34 -5.16
N PHE A 859 9.27 2.74 -6.29
CA PHE A 859 10.60 2.39 -6.76
C PHE A 859 11.52 3.61 -6.86
N PRO A 860 12.77 3.52 -6.39
CA PRO A 860 13.79 4.53 -6.65
C PRO A 860 14.03 4.70 -8.15
N LYS A 861 14.65 5.82 -8.56
CA LYS A 861 14.90 6.11 -9.98
C LYS A 861 15.62 4.97 -10.72
N ALA A 862 16.49 4.26 -10.02
CA ALA A 862 17.26 3.12 -10.54
C ALA A 862 16.36 1.92 -10.94
N LEU A 863 15.24 1.71 -10.27
CA LEU A 863 14.36 0.55 -10.45
C LEU A 863 13.04 0.88 -11.18
N ARG A 864 12.91 2.06 -11.76
CA ARG A 864 11.67 2.47 -12.47
C ARG A 864 11.32 1.60 -13.67
N GLN A 865 12.28 0.87 -14.22
CA GLN A 865 12.06 -0.05 -15.34
C GLN A 865 11.46 -1.40 -14.91
N VAL A 866 11.43 -1.71 -13.61
CA VAL A 866 10.93 -2.99 -13.09
C VAL A 866 9.50 -3.32 -13.58
N PRO A 867 8.51 -2.41 -13.49
CA PRO A 867 7.16 -2.70 -13.98
C PRO A 867 7.10 -2.98 -15.49
N GLU A 868 7.93 -2.30 -16.29
CA GLU A 868 7.99 -2.52 -17.74
C GLU A 868 8.60 -3.87 -18.06
N ILE A 869 9.74 -4.20 -17.45
CA ILE A 869 10.45 -5.48 -17.68
C ILE A 869 9.56 -6.66 -17.25
N ALA A 870 8.98 -6.58 -16.04
CA ALA A 870 8.11 -7.62 -15.52
C ALA A 870 6.78 -7.72 -16.29
N GLY A 871 6.16 -6.57 -16.59
CA GLY A 871 4.82 -6.50 -17.19
C GLY A 871 4.79 -6.74 -18.70
N SER A 872 5.91 -7.00 -19.36
CA SER A 872 5.97 -7.16 -20.81
C SER A 872 6.38 -8.57 -21.29
N HIS A 873 6.57 -9.53 -20.37
CA HIS A 873 7.06 -10.86 -20.77
C HIS A 873 6.04 -11.70 -21.57
N HIS A 874 4.76 -11.33 -21.55
CA HIS A 874 3.72 -11.91 -22.41
C HIS A 874 3.42 -11.11 -23.67
N GLU A 875 4.12 -10.01 -23.89
CA GLU A 875 4.04 -9.29 -25.15
C GLU A 875 4.74 -10.07 -26.26
N LYS A 876 4.28 -9.90 -27.51
CA LYS A 876 4.87 -10.52 -28.69
C LYS A 876 5.50 -9.49 -29.60
N MET A 877 6.47 -9.89 -30.39
CA MET A 877 7.22 -8.97 -31.26
C MET A 877 6.36 -8.30 -32.33
N ASP A 878 5.21 -8.86 -32.65
CA ASP A 878 4.27 -8.40 -33.67
C ASP A 878 3.10 -7.56 -33.11
N GLY A 879 3.05 -7.33 -31.79
CA GLY A 879 1.96 -6.60 -31.14
C GLY A 879 0.68 -7.39 -30.92
N THR A 880 0.72 -8.73 -31.12
CA THR A 880 -0.43 -9.61 -30.83
C THR A 880 -0.40 -10.17 -29.39
N GLY A 881 0.60 -9.79 -28.59
CA GLY A 881 0.72 -10.15 -27.19
C GLY A 881 -0.22 -9.35 -26.26
N TYR A 882 -0.02 -9.50 -24.99
CA TYR A 882 -0.78 -8.83 -23.96
C TYR A 882 0.14 -8.42 -22.77
N PRO A 883 -0.21 -7.42 -21.95
CA PRO A 883 -1.54 -6.77 -21.83
C PRO A 883 -1.71 -5.50 -22.67
N ARG A 884 -0.62 -4.92 -23.23
CA ARG A 884 -0.60 -3.62 -23.90
C ARG A 884 -0.53 -3.71 -25.41
N ARG A 885 -0.28 -4.88 -25.97
CA ARG A 885 -0.06 -5.13 -27.40
C ARG A 885 1.12 -4.33 -27.94
N LEU A 886 2.26 -4.45 -27.26
CA LEU A 886 3.48 -3.75 -27.62
C LEU A 886 4.18 -4.46 -28.79
N HIS A 887 4.72 -3.69 -29.72
CA HIS A 887 5.63 -4.19 -30.73
C HIS A 887 7.08 -4.23 -30.21
N ARG A 888 7.94 -4.98 -30.89
CA ARG A 888 9.34 -5.22 -30.53
C ARG A 888 10.10 -3.96 -30.13
N GLU A 889 9.93 -2.87 -30.92
CA GLU A 889 10.62 -1.60 -30.73
C GLU A 889 10.16 -0.84 -29.48
N GLN A 890 8.99 -1.18 -28.95
CA GLN A 890 8.41 -0.58 -27.77
C GLN A 890 8.80 -1.30 -26.48
N MET A 891 9.45 -2.47 -26.61
CA MET A 891 9.90 -3.28 -25.49
C MET A 891 11.41 -3.10 -25.28
N SER A 892 11.83 -2.92 -24.04
CA SER A 892 13.26 -2.90 -23.71
C SER A 892 13.91 -4.26 -24.01
N PRO A 893 15.23 -4.30 -24.29
CA PRO A 893 15.96 -5.57 -24.43
C PRO A 893 15.77 -6.47 -23.22
N LEU A 894 15.70 -5.91 -22.00
CA LEU A 894 15.53 -6.67 -20.77
C LEU A 894 14.16 -7.35 -20.69
N ALA A 895 13.11 -6.67 -21.13
CA ALA A 895 11.75 -7.24 -21.20
C ALA A 895 11.69 -8.41 -22.21
N ARG A 896 12.38 -8.28 -23.35
CA ARG A 896 12.45 -9.34 -24.37
C ARG A 896 13.29 -10.53 -23.90
N MET A 897 14.37 -10.30 -23.13
CA MET A 897 15.14 -11.36 -22.47
C MET A 897 14.29 -12.10 -21.44
N MET A 898 13.46 -11.34 -20.71
CA MET A 898 12.53 -11.90 -19.72
C MET A 898 11.53 -12.84 -20.38
N ALA A 899 10.95 -12.45 -21.53
CA ALA A 899 10.01 -13.29 -22.28
C ALA A 899 10.66 -14.62 -22.74
N ILE A 900 11.92 -14.61 -23.18
CA ILE A 900 12.66 -15.83 -23.54
C ILE A 900 12.88 -16.71 -22.31
N ALA A 901 13.26 -16.09 -21.18
CA ALA A 901 13.55 -16.82 -19.95
C ALA A 901 12.29 -17.51 -19.42
N ASP A 902 11.17 -16.80 -19.40
CA ASP A 902 9.89 -17.34 -18.94
C ASP A 902 9.40 -18.49 -19.82
N VAL A 903 9.37 -18.29 -21.14
CA VAL A 903 8.91 -19.33 -22.10
C VAL A 903 9.79 -20.57 -22.03
N PHE A 904 11.12 -20.43 -21.98
CA PHE A 904 12.04 -21.57 -21.96
C PHE A 904 11.94 -22.33 -20.63
N GLU A 905 11.87 -21.61 -19.51
CA GLU A 905 11.67 -22.23 -18.21
C GLU A 905 10.36 -23.01 -18.17
N ALA A 906 9.26 -22.41 -18.62
CA ALA A 906 7.95 -23.05 -18.64
C ALA A 906 7.89 -24.31 -19.52
N LEU A 907 8.74 -24.42 -20.56
CA LEU A 907 8.86 -25.60 -21.40
C LEU A 907 9.68 -26.72 -20.74
N THR A 908 10.72 -26.35 -20.00
CA THR A 908 11.70 -27.28 -19.41
C THR A 908 11.32 -27.74 -18.00
N ALA A 909 10.40 -27.04 -17.32
CA ALA A 909 9.95 -27.39 -15.98
C ALA A 909 9.37 -28.82 -15.93
N ALA A 910 9.90 -29.62 -15.00
CA ALA A 910 9.47 -31.00 -14.75
C ALA A 910 8.43 -31.14 -13.64
N ASP A 911 7.97 -30.03 -13.08
CA ASP A 911 7.16 -29.98 -11.86
C ASP A 911 5.65 -30.06 -12.14
N ARG A 912 5.25 -30.16 -13.43
CA ARG A 912 3.84 -30.20 -13.84
C ARG A 912 3.34 -31.64 -13.92
N PRO A 913 2.42 -32.10 -13.04
CA PRO A 913 2.00 -33.50 -12.98
C PRO A 913 1.17 -33.95 -14.18
N TYR A 914 0.59 -33.01 -14.94
CA TYR A 914 -0.34 -33.33 -16.03
C TYR A 914 0.31 -33.37 -17.41
N LYS A 915 1.61 -33.04 -17.54
CA LYS A 915 2.34 -33.11 -18.81
C LYS A 915 3.72 -33.71 -18.57
N PRO A 916 4.16 -34.70 -19.39
CA PRO A 916 5.52 -35.16 -19.32
C PRO A 916 6.47 -33.99 -19.59
N ALA A 917 7.54 -33.93 -18.80
CA ALA A 917 8.60 -32.95 -18.99
C ALA A 917 9.17 -33.09 -20.40
N LYS A 918 9.38 -31.95 -21.07
CA LYS A 918 9.96 -31.94 -22.41
C LYS A 918 11.47 -32.13 -22.35
N THR A 919 12.03 -32.72 -23.43
CA THR A 919 13.45 -32.73 -23.59
C THR A 919 13.99 -31.35 -23.99
N LEU A 920 15.32 -31.21 -23.90
CA LEU A 920 15.99 -29.96 -24.27
C LEU A 920 15.79 -29.65 -25.76
N SER A 921 15.92 -30.68 -26.62
CA SER A 921 15.72 -30.56 -28.09
C SER A 921 14.27 -30.18 -28.42
N GLU A 922 13.29 -30.78 -27.75
CA GLU A 922 11.87 -30.42 -27.91
C GLU A 922 11.58 -28.97 -27.48
N SER A 923 12.17 -28.54 -26.36
CA SER A 923 12.00 -27.18 -25.84
C SER A 923 12.61 -26.16 -26.80
N VAL A 924 13.82 -26.40 -27.31
CA VAL A 924 14.46 -25.52 -28.30
C VAL A 924 13.66 -25.48 -29.61
N ARG A 925 13.13 -26.61 -30.06
CA ARG A 925 12.26 -26.66 -31.25
C ARG A 925 11.00 -25.83 -31.10
N ILE A 926 10.36 -25.88 -29.92
CA ILE A 926 9.17 -25.07 -29.63
C ILE A 926 9.54 -23.60 -29.57
N MET A 927 10.67 -23.23 -28.98
CA MET A 927 11.18 -21.86 -28.97
C MET A 927 11.45 -21.36 -30.39
N ALA A 928 12.00 -22.22 -31.29
CA ALA A 928 12.20 -21.86 -32.70
C ALA A 928 10.84 -21.56 -33.39
N MET A 929 9.81 -22.38 -33.15
CA MET A 929 8.46 -22.08 -33.64
C MET A 929 7.89 -20.80 -33.06
N ALA A 930 8.12 -20.50 -31.76
CA ALA A 930 7.71 -19.26 -31.14
C ALA A 930 8.43 -18.05 -31.77
N ARG A 931 9.71 -18.17 -32.12
CA ARG A 931 10.45 -17.17 -32.90
C ARG A 931 9.79 -16.91 -34.26
N ASP A 932 9.50 -17.99 -35.01
CA ASP A 932 8.91 -17.89 -36.35
C ASP A 932 7.49 -17.32 -36.35
N GLN A 933 6.77 -17.47 -35.22
CA GLN A 933 5.48 -16.87 -34.94
C GLN A 933 5.58 -15.48 -34.31
N HIS A 934 6.74 -14.83 -34.32
CA HIS A 934 7.00 -13.52 -33.70
C HIS A 934 6.65 -13.43 -32.23
N HIS A 935 6.61 -14.55 -31.53
CA HIS A 935 6.32 -14.57 -30.09
C HIS A 935 7.54 -14.09 -29.28
N ILE A 936 8.73 -14.50 -29.66
CA ILE A 936 9.97 -14.10 -28.99
C ILE A 936 10.92 -13.38 -29.97
N ASP A 937 11.89 -12.63 -29.41
CA ASP A 937 12.86 -11.88 -30.18
C ASP A 937 13.83 -12.85 -30.93
N PRO A 938 13.89 -12.78 -32.26
CA PRO A 938 14.71 -13.71 -33.05
C PRO A 938 16.20 -13.55 -32.81
N GLU A 939 16.69 -12.33 -32.60
CA GLU A 939 18.12 -12.06 -32.39
C GLU A 939 18.58 -12.52 -30.99
N LEU A 940 17.73 -12.31 -29.96
CA LEU A 940 17.98 -12.83 -28.62
C LEU A 940 17.91 -14.36 -28.57
N PHE A 941 17.00 -14.97 -29.33
CA PHE A 941 16.94 -16.41 -29.43
C PHE A 941 18.18 -16.99 -30.10
N GLU A 942 18.70 -16.39 -31.17
CA GLU A 942 19.96 -16.79 -31.76
C GLU A 942 21.13 -16.67 -30.78
N LEU A 943 21.21 -15.55 -30.06
CA LEU A 943 22.20 -15.35 -29.00
C LEU A 943 22.05 -16.40 -27.89
N PHE A 944 20.83 -16.73 -27.47
CA PHE A 944 20.55 -17.75 -26.49
C PHE A 944 21.13 -19.12 -26.87
N LEU A 945 21.05 -19.48 -28.16
CA LEU A 945 21.61 -20.72 -28.68
C LEU A 945 23.12 -20.62 -28.84
N THR A 946 23.63 -19.63 -29.57
CA THR A 946 25.05 -19.51 -29.93
C THR A 946 25.94 -19.27 -28.71
N SER A 947 25.47 -18.56 -27.70
CA SER A 947 26.20 -18.36 -26.43
C SER A 947 26.18 -19.60 -25.51
N GLY A 948 25.43 -20.65 -25.85
CA GLY A 948 25.27 -21.84 -25.02
C GLY A 948 24.51 -21.63 -23.70
N VAL A 949 23.76 -20.52 -23.54
CA VAL A 949 22.95 -20.24 -22.30
C VAL A 949 21.93 -21.35 -22.09
N TYR A 950 21.26 -21.81 -23.14
CA TYR A 950 20.27 -22.91 -23.07
C TYR A 950 20.86 -24.19 -22.44
N LEU A 951 22.10 -24.52 -22.82
CA LEU A 951 22.76 -25.73 -22.33
C LEU A 951 23.28 -25.58 -20.90
N ARG A 952 23.88 -24.42 -20.58
CA ARG A 952 24.30 -24.12 -19.20
C ARG A 952 23.12 -24.10 -18.22
N TYR A 953 21.99 -23.57 -18.65
CA TYR A 953 20.75 -23.60 -17.85
C TYR A 953 20.28 -25.06 -17.69
N ALA A 954 20.21 -25.83 -18.76
CA ALA A 954 19.80 -27.23 -18.73
C ALA A 954 20.65 -28.06 -17.76
N GLN A 955 21.98 -27.94 -17.85
CA GLN A 955 22.91 -28.62 -16.95
C GLN A 955 22.74 -28.32 -15.48
N ARG A 956 22.22 -27.13 -15.18
CA ARG A 956 22.04 -26.68 -13.80
C ARG A 956 20.66 -27.01 -13.20
N PHE A 957 19.61 -26.98 -14.00
CA PHE A 957 18.24 -27.00 -13.52
C PHE A 957 17.35 -28.10 -14.08
N MET A 958 17.69 -28.70 -15.21
CA MET A 958 16.94 -29.80 -15.79
C MET A 958 17.39 -31.14 -15.23
N ARG A 959 16.52 -32.13 -15.28
CA ARG A 959 16.88 -33.51 -14.96
C ARG A 959 17.79 -34.11 -16.06
N PRO A 960 18.77 -34.97 -15.72
CA PRO A 960 19.66 -35.54 -16.71
C PRO A 960 18.94 -36.24 -17.90
N GLU A 961 17.78 -36.86 -17.63
CA GLU A 961 16.99 -37.57 -18.64
C GLU A 961 16.33 -36.62 -19.67
N GLN A 962 16.20 -35.34 -19.36
CA GLN A 962 15.66 -34.33 -20.27
C GLN A 962 16.75 -33.72 -21.17
N ILE A 963 18.01 -33.89 -20.82
CA ILE A 963 19.14 -33.26 -21.55
C ILE A 963 19.59 -34.17 -22.67
N ASP A 964 19.05 -33.94 -23.84
CA ASP A 964 19.41 -34.61 -25.08
C ASP A 964 20.26 -33.68 -25.98
N HIS A 965 20.80 -34.26 -27.09
CA HIS A 965 21.60 -33.49 -28.02
C HIS A 965 20.76 -32.53 -28.86
N VAL A 966 21.17 -31.27 -28.90
CA VAL A 966 20.51 -30.21 -29.70
C VAL A 966 21.47 -29.77 -30.80
N ASP A 967 21.11 -30.03 -32.05
CA ASP A 967 21.79 -29.43 -33.19
C ASP A 967 21.22 -27.99 -33.42
N ILE A 968 21.94 -27.00 -32.91
CA ILE A 968 21.53 -25.61 -33.02
C ILE A 968 21.57 -25.06 -34.44
N THR A 969 22.35 -25.65 -35.34
CA THR A 969 22.50 -25.12 -36.71
C THR A 969 21.20 -25.13 -37.49
N GLN A 970 20.28 -26.04 -37.17
CA GLN A 970 18.94 -26.11 -37.76
C GLN A 970 18.05 -24.88 -37.42
N TYR A 971 18.40 -24.14 -36.37
CA TYR A 971 17.59 -23.06 -35.85
C TYR A 971 18.20 -21.66 -36.05
N LEU A 972 19.43 -21.60 -36.60
CA LEU A 972 20.12 -20.35 -36.91
C LEU A 972 19.66 -19.82 -38.29
N ARG A 973 19.68 -18.50 -38.46
CA ARG A 973 19.42 -17.90 -39.77
C ARG A 973 20.58 -18.10 -40.71
N ALA A 974 20.30 -18.12 -42.00
CA ALA A 974 21.28 -18.40 -43.04
C ALA A 974 22.55 -17.49 -43.00
N ASP A 975 22.39 -16.28 -42.51
CA ASP A 975 23.47 -15.29 -42.37
C ASP A 975 24.41 -15.58 -41.17
N ALA A 976 23.97 -16.41 -40.22
CA ALA A 976 24.73 -16.77 -39.00
C ALA A 976 25.64 -17.98 -39.22
N HIS A 977 25.47 -18.74 -40.30
CA HIS A 977 26.25 -19.94 -40.60
C HIS A 977 27.75 -19.69 -40.90
N SER A 978 28.14 -18.46 -41.24
CA SER A 978 29.51 -18.14 -41.60
C SER A 978 30.48 -18.01 -40.41
N ASN A 979 29.98 -17.94 -39.17
CA ASN A 979 30.80 -17.65 -37.98
C ASN A 979 31.04 -18.87 -37.04
N ILE A 980 30.53 -20.04 -37.39
CA ILE A 980 30.66 -21.28 -36.56
C ILE A 980 31.59 -22.36 -37.20
N ALA A 981 32.22 -22.07 -38.35
CA ALA A 981 33.19 -22.96 -39.03
C ALA A 981 34.64 -22.70 -38.59
#